data_7d90e4ca1b7b7169f936ee0df50acb1f
#
_entry.id   7d90e4ca1b7b7169f936ee0df50acb1f
#
_cell.length_a   1.000
_cell.length_b   1.000
_cell.length_c   1.000
_cell.angle_alpha   90.00
_cell.angle_beta   90.00
_cell.angle_gamma   90.00
#
_symmetry.space_group_name_H-M   'P 1'
#
loop_
_entity.id
_entity.type
_entity.pdbx_description
1 polymer ?
#
loop_
_entity_poly.entity_id
_entity_poly.type
_entity_poly.pdbx_seq_one_letter_code
_entity_poly.pdbx_strand_id
1 'polypeptide(L)'
;MEINIEELTPMMQKYMETKQEYKDCILFYRLGDFYEMFFEDALTASRELEITLTGKSCGLKERAPMCGVPFHAVEGYLNKLVSKGYKVAICEQVEDPKQAKGLVKREVTRIVTPGTNLDTYALDETKNNYIMCIVYVDNKYGVSVADVTTGAYFVTELDSERKLLDEISKYMPSEIISNEAFFMSGIDLEDLRHRLGITIYSLESWYFGDDLAATTLKDHFHVASLDGLGLGDYNCGVIAAGSLLKYLYETQKTTLDHMTTIEPYSTGKFMVLDSSTRRNLELVETLREKQKRGSLLWVLDKTKTAMGARTLRSYLEQPLIDKKQIEARLDMVEELKNNMICREELREYLNPIYDLERLISRVVYQTANPRDLIAFRSSLEMLPAIKTLLQDLSSPLVRELDEELDPLTDICTLITESIEEEPPISIREGGMIKTGYDEQVDHLRNAKTEGKTWLARIEEEEREKTGIKNLRIKYNKVFGYYLEVTNSYKDLVPEYYTRKQTLTNAERYITPELKELEETILGAEDKLTALEYEIFCRVRNQIAEQVVRIQHTAKAIAGLDVFASLALVAEQNSYVRPKMNEKGILNIKSGRHPVVEKMITNDMFIENDTYLDNKNNRIAIITGPNMAGKSTYMRQNALIVLMAQVGSFVPAQSANIGIVDRIFTRVGASDDLASGQSTFMVEMNEVANILRNATSSSLLILDEIGRGTSTIDGLSIAWAVVEYISNPKILGAKTLFATHYHELTELEGKLSNVNNYCIAVKEKGDDIVFLRKIVSGGADRSYGIQVAKLAGVPDPVIERAKVICEELERANMSNLAAKLREIPSQHKAKTKKPDDVDLAQMSLFDTVKDDDIIEEIREIDLTNMTPFEAMNKLYEIQNKIKNRW
;
A
#
# COMPACT_ATOMS: atom_id res chain seq x y z
N MET A 1 24.65 -26.66 -14.62
CA MET A 1 24.77 -27.98 -15.31
C MET A 1 23.77 -27.94 -16.46
N GLU A 2 24.21 -28.13 -17.69
CA GLU A 2 23.28 -28.39 -18.80
C GLU A 2 22.68 -29.78 -18.58
N ILE A 3 21.40 -29.82 -18.19
CA ILE A 3 20.67 -31.06 -17.99
C ILE A 3 20.15 -31.51 -19.32
N ASN A 4 20.57 -32.74 -19.78
CA ASN A 4 20.01 -33.34 -20.97
C ASN A 4 18.57 -33.80 -20.70
N ILE A 5 17.59 -33.10 -21.23
CA ILE A 5 16.16 -33.33 -20.97
C ILE A 5 15.73 -34.71 -21.44
N GLU A 6 16.33 -35.26 -22.52
CA GLU A 6 15.99 -36.57 -23.09
C GLU A 6 16.34 -37.75 -22.14
N GLU A 7 17.28 -37.55 -21.23
CA GLU A 7 17.67 -38.58 -20.24
C GLU A 7 16.79 -38.58 -18.98
N LEU A 8 15.92 -37.58 -18.83
CA LEU A 8 15.03 -37.45 -17.67
C LEU A 8 13.84 -38.41 -17.78
N THR A 9 13.30 -38.75 -16.62
CA THR A 9 12.00 -39.47 -16.55
C THR A 9 10.89 -38.61 -17.18
N PRO A 10 9.83 -39.21 -17.77
CA PRO A 10 8.76 -38.48 -18.45
C PRO A 10 8.12 -37.35 -17.60
N MET A 11 8.00 -37.57 -16.28
CA MET A 11 7.49 -36.55 -15.35
C MET A 11 8.48 -35.38 -15.22
N MET A 12 9.76 -35.64 -15.13
CA MET A 12 10.80 -34.61 -15.04
C MET A 12 10.98 -33.84 -16.35
N GLN A 13 10.79 -34.52 -17.49
CA GLN A 13 10.76 -33.85 -18.80
C GLN A 13 9.64 -32.81 -18.83
N LYS A 14 8.44 -33.19 -18.40
CA LYS A 14 7.27 -32.28 -18.31
C LYS A 14 7.53 -31.12 -17.34
N TYR A 15 8.15 -31.40 -16.18
CA TYR A 15 8.56 -30.34 -15.26
C TYR A 15 9.54 -29.35 -15.91
N MET A 16 10.54 -29.83 -16.62
CA MET A 16 11.53 -28.98 -17.26
C MET A 16 10.95 -28.19 -18.45
N GLU A 17 10.03 -28.79 -19.23
CA GLU A 17 9.27 -28.06 -20.26
C GLU A 17 8.53 -26.87 -19.64
N THR A 18 7.74 -27.12 -18.58
CA THR A 18 7.03 -26.06 -17.85
C THR A 18 8.00 -25.02 -17.27
N LYS A 19 9.12 -25.45 -16.67
CA LYS A 19 10.13 -24.55 -16.11
C LYS A 19 10.79 -23.67 -17.17
N GLN A 20 10.96 -24.16 -18.39
CA GLN A 20 11.51 -23.35 -19.48
C GLN A 20 10.60 -22.20 -19.92
N GLU A 21 9.29 -22.37 -19.78
CA GLU A 21 8.31 -21.28 -20.01
C GLU A 21 8.32 -20.25 -18.88
N TYR A 22 8.59 -20.68 -17.63
CA TYR A 22 8.54 -19.85 -16.42
C TYR A 22 9.92 -19.80 -15.73
N LYS A 23 10.96 -19.40 -16.47
CA LYS A 23 12.36 -19.41 -15.98
C LYS A 23 12.61 -18.51 -14.79
N ASP A 24 11.94 -17.39 -14.75
CA ASP A 24 12.05 -16.35 -13.70
C ASP A 24 11.21 -16.64 -12.45
N CYS A 25 10.41 -17.71 -12.46
CA CYS A 25 9.53 -18.10 -11.34
C CYS A 25 10.05 -19.34 -10.63
N ILE A 26 9.86 -19.44 -9.31
CA ILE A 26 9.97 -20.69 -8.58
C ILE A 26 8.73 -21.52 -8.92
N LEU A 27 8.91 -22.73 -9.47
CA LEU A 27 7.79 -23.57 -9.92
C LEU A 27 7.30 -24.48 -8.82
N PHE A 28 6.09 -24.21 -8.31
CA PHE A 28 5.36 -25.08 -7.39
C PHE A 28 4.58 -26.12 -8.19
N TYR A 29 5.16 -27.31 -8.35
CA TYR A 29 4.62 -28.34 -9.22
C TYR A 29 3.80 -29.36 -8.44
N ARG A 30 2.50 -29.46 -8.68
CA ARG A 30 1.57 -30.32 -7.94
C ARG A 30 1.82 -31.80 -8.21
N LEU A 31 2.17 -32.55 -7.16
CA LEU A 31 2.34 -34.00 -7.17
C LEU A 31 1.62 -34.64 -5.98
N GLY A 32 0.40 -35.15 -6.22
CA GLY A 32 -0.46 -35.65 -5.16
C GLY A 32 -0.83 -34.56 -4.14
N ASP A 33 -0.51 -34.79 -2.88
CA ASP A 33 -0.82 -33.86 -1.78
C ASP A 33 0.27 -32.81 -1.50
N PHE A 34 1.29 -32.72 -2.39
CA PHE A 34 2.39 -31.79 -2.24
C PHE A 34 2.57 -30.93 -3.49
N TYR A 35 3.09 -29.71 -3.30
CA TYR A 35 3.81 -28.97 -4.32
C TYR A 35 5.29 -29.27 -4.16
N GLU A 36 5.88 -29.89 -5.17
CA GLU A 36 7.28 -30.23 -5.20
C GLU A 36 8.07 -29.29 -6.12
N MET A 37 9.24 -28.90 -5.67
CA MET A 37 10.20 -28.06 -6.40
C MET A 37 11.44 -28.87 -6.66
N PHE A 38 12.09 -28.67 -7.82
CA PHE A 38 13.25 -29.44 -8.23
C PHE A 38 14.41 -28.55 -8.66
N PHE A 39 15.61 -29.08 -8.70
CA PHE A 39 16.84 -28.43 -9.16
C PHE A 39 17.10 -27.10 -8.43
N GLU A 40 17.36 -26.02 -9.19
CA GLU A 40 17.63 -24.67 -8.65
C GLU A 40 16.48 -24.13 -7.79
N ASP A 41 15.24 -24.39 -8.21
CA ASP A 41 14.06 -23.98 -7.43
C ASP A 41 14.03 -24.64 -6.06
N ALA A 42 14.41 -25.93 -5.98
CA ALA A 42 14.48 -26.64 -4.71
C ALA A 42 15.59 -26.10 -3.79
N LEU A 43 16.74 -25.74 -4.34
CA LEU A 43 17.84 -25.16 -3.58
C LEU A 43 17.44 -23.78 -3.01
N THR A 44 16.84 -22.96 -3.84
CA THR A 44 16.37 -21.63 -3.45
C THR A 44 15.24 -21.73 -2.42
N ALA A 45 14.18 -22.49 -2.71
CA ALA A 45 13.04 -22.63 -1.83
C ALA A 45 13.40 -23.27 -0.49
N SER A 46 14.27 -24.31 -0.49
CA SER A 46 14.73 -24.94 0.76
C SER A 46 15.46 -23.94 1.66
N ARG A 47 16.32 -23.10 1.10
CA ARG A 47 17.03 -22.05 1.85
C ARG A 47 16.09 -20.96 2.37
N GLU A 48 15.23 -20.41 1.48
CA GLU A 48 14.38 -19.28 1.82
C GLU A 48 13.21 -19.63 2.76
N LEU A 49 12.71 -20.87 2.66
CA LEU A 49 11.61 -21.38 3.48
C LEU A 49 12.08 -22.13 4.72
N GLU A 50 13.40 -22.44 4.83
CA GLU A 50 13.98 -23.24 5.90
C GLU A 50 13.37 -24.66 5.99
N ILE A 51 13.09 -25.29 4.82
CA ILE A 51 12.55 -26.64 4.72
C ILE A 51 13.61 -27.63 4.26
N THR A 52 13.39 -28.91 4.57
CA THR A 52 14.35 -29.98 4.28
C THR A 52 14.56 -30.16 2.77
N LEU A 53 15.82 -30.08 2.34
CA LEU A 53 16.24 -30.45 1.00
C LEU A 53 16.45 -31.96 0.95
N THR A 54 15.81 -32.61 0.00
CA THR A 54 15.93 -34.06 -0.28
C THR A 54 16.35 -34.30 -1.73
N GLY A 55 16.30 -35.53 -2.21
CA GLY A 55 16.59 -35.85 -3.60
C GLY A 55 15.61 -36.86 -4.16
N LYS A 56 15.19 -36.65 -5.41
CA LYS A 56 14.30 -37.56 -6.17
C LYS A 56 15.02 -38.14 -7.36
N SER A 57 14.78 -39.42 -7.63
CA SER A 57 15.32 -40.08 -8.84
C SER A 57 14.70 -39.44 -10.09
N CYS A 58 15.53 -38.99 -11.02
CA CYS A 58 15.09 -38.21 -12.18
C CYS A 58 15.48 -38.87 -13.53
N GLY A 59 16.14 -40.01 -13.52
CA GLY A 59 16.67 -40.67 -14.73
C GLY A 59 18.20 -40.51 -14.89
N LEU A 60 18.76 -39.48 -14.28
CA LEU A 60 20.20 -39.24 -14.24
C LEU A 60 20.88 -40.09 -13.16
N LYS A 61 22.21 -40.19 -13.24
CA LYS A 61 23.01 -40.90 -12.20
C LYS A 61 22.89 -40.28 -10.81
N GLU A 62 22.78 -38.97 -10.75
CA GLU A 62 22.57 -38.19 -9.53
C GLU A 62 21.08 -37.91 -9.31
N ARG A 63 20.67 -37.87 -8.05
CA ARG A 63 19.30 -37.51 -7.71
C ARG A 63 19.09 -36.00 -7.89
N ALA A 64 17.98 -35.60 -8.49
CA ALA A 64 17.61 -34.21 -8.54
C ALA A 64 17.37 -33.65 -7.13
N PRO A 65 17.97 -32.51 -6.73
CA PRO A 65 17.57 -31.81 -5.52
C PRO A 65 16.06 -31.57 -5.53
N MET A 66 15.40 -31.82 -4.41
CA MET A 66 13.96 -31.69 -4.28
C MET A 66 13.59 -31.23 -2.88
N CYS A 67 12.65 -30.29 -2.79
CA CYS A 67 11.92 -29.99 -1.58
C CYS A 67 10.42 -29.89 -1.91
N GLY A 68 9.58 -29.90 -0.89
CA GLY A 68 8.13 -29.83 -1.13
C GLY A 68 7.37 -29.33 0.10
N VAL A 69 6.21 -28.75 -0.18
CA VAL A 69 5.28 -28.24 0.82
C VAL A 69 3.91 -28.89 0.67
N PRO A 70 3.19 -29.19 1.76
CA PRO A 70 1.84 -29.74 1.68
C PRO A 70 0.90 -28.73 0.98
N PHE A 71 0.04 -29.22 0.08
CA PHE A 71 -0.81 -28.33 -0.68
C PHE A 71 -1.80 -27.53 0.18
N HIS A 72 -2.28 -28.11 1.25
CA HIS A 72 -3.21 -27.46 2.18
C HIS A 72 -2.57 -26.36 3.04
N ALA A 73 -1.23 -26.29 3.08
CA ALA A 73 -0.48 -25.28 3.82
C ALA A 73 0.32 -24.35 2.90
N VAL A 74 0.08 -24.40 1.59
CA VAL A 74 0.89 -23.72 0.57
C VAL A 74 0.95 -22.20 0.76
N GLU A 75 -0.17 -21.57 1.15
CA GLU A 75 -0.29 -20.10 1.24
C GLU A 75 0.77 -19.50 2.21
N GLY A 76 1.00 -20.13 3.36
CA GLY A 76 2.03 -19.65 4.30
C GLY A 76 3.45 -19.69 3.74
N TYR A 77 3.78 -20.70 2.93
CA TYR A 77 5.08 -20.81 2.27
C TYR A 77 5.19 -19.88 1.07
N LEU A 78 4.11 -19.75 0.30
CA LEU A 78 4.00 -18.84 -0.82
C LEU A 78 4.27 -17.40 -0.38
N ASN A 79 3.59 -16.96 0.67
CA ASN A 79 3.74 -15.62 1.22
C ASN A 79 5.17 -15.30 1.67
N LYS A 80 5.88 -16.27 2.25
CA LYS A 80 7.30 -16.11 2.62
C LYS A 80 8.21 -15.88 1.42
N LEU A 81 7.99 -16.55 0.29
CA LEU A 81 8.77 -16.34 -0.92
C LEU A 81 8.42 -15.01 -1.58
N VAL A 82 7.13 -14.74 -1.73
CA VAL A 82 6.62 -13.54 -2.38
C VAL A 82 7.02 -12.27 -1.60
N SER A 83 6.97 -12.28 -0.27
CA SER A 83 7.45 -11.16 0.56
C SER A 83 8.95 -10.87 0.44
N LYS A 84 9.74 -11.85 -0.02
CA LYS A 84 11.17 -11.68 -0.35
C LYS A 84 11.42 -11.29 -1.81
N GLY A 85 10.36 -11.01 -2.58
CA GLY A 85 10.44 -10.59 -3.97
C GLY A 85 10.56 -11.71 -5.00
N TYR A 86 10.33 -12.98 -4.62
CA TYR A 86 10.31 -14.08 -5.59
C TYR A 86 8.96 -14.16 -6.30
N LYS A 87 8.97 -14.49 -7.60
CA LYS A 87 7.78 -14.88 -8.36
C LYS A 87 7.59 -16.39 -8.22
N VAL A 88 6.36 -16.83 -7.98
CA VAL A 88 6.02 -18.24 -7.83
C VAL A 88 4.95 -18.65 -8.83
N ALA A 89 5.25 -19.61 -9.70
CA ALA A 89 4.29 -20.19 -10.62
C ALA A 89 3.62 -21.42 -9.99
N ILE A 90 2.30 -21.39 -9.86
CA ILE A 90 1.49 -22.49 -9.30
C ILE A 90 1.04 -23.39 -10.44
N CYS A 91 1.55 -24.61 -10.48
CA CYS A 91 1.21 -25.62 -11.48
C CYS A 91 0.30 -26.68 -10.88
N GLU A 92 -0.98 -26.71 -11.31
CA GLU A 92 -2.02 -27.60 -10.82
C GLU A 92 -2.30 -28.76 -11.75
N GLN A 93 -2.90 -29.81 -11.19
CA GLN A 93 -3.44 -30.92 -11.95
C GLN A 93 -4.81 -30.49 -12.51
N VAL A 94 -4.91 -30.40 -13.84
CA VAL A 94 -6.14 -29.98 -14.53
C VAL A 94 -6.96 -31.16 -15.04
N GLU A 95 -6.50 -32.40 -14.84
CA GLU A 95 -7.14 -33.64 -15.23
C GLU A 95 -7.34 -34.56 -14.01
N ASP A 96 -8.50 -35.23 -13.96
CA ASP A 96 -8.78 -36.22 -12.89
C ASP A 96 -7.79 -37.41 -13.00
N PRO A 97 -7.00 -37.68 -11.97
CA PRO A 97 -6.07 -38.81 -11.96
C PRO A 97 -6.71 -40.16 -12.24
N LYS A 98 -8.00 -40.35 -11.95
CA LYS A 98 -8.76 -41.60 -12.21
C LYS A 98 -9.10 -41.79 -13.69
N GLN A 99 -9.12 -40.70 -14.48
CA GLN A 99 -9.48 -40.71 -15.91
C GLN A 99 -8.27 -40.60 -16.83
N ALA A 100 -7.09 -40.21 -16.29
CA ALA A 100 -5.88 -39.99 -17.06
C ALA A 100 -5.34 -41.29 -17.67
N LYS A 101 -5.15 -41.33 -18.98
CA LYS A 101 -4.47 -42.42 -19.71
C LYS A 101 -2.97 -42.10 -19.81
N GLY A 102 -2.27 -42.04 -18.68
CA GLY A 102 -0.84 -41.75 -18.64
C GLY A 102 -0.46 -40.77 -17.55
N LEU A 103 0.41 -39.80 -17.88
CA LEU A 103 0.74 -38.72 -16.94
C LEU A 103 -0.42 -37.72 -16.89
N VAL A 104 -0.91 -37.46 -15.68
CA VAL A 104 -1.93 -36.44 -15.43
C VAL A 104 -1.50 -35.09 -15.98
N LYS A 105 -2.35 -34.42 -16.75
CA LYS A 105 -2.10 -33.08 -17.31
C LYS A 105 -1.97 -32.05 -16.21
N ARG A 106 -0.95 -31.20 -16.31
CA ARG A 106 -0.67 -30.10 -15.39
C ARG A 106 -0.46 -28.83 -16.18
N GLU A 107 -0.98 -27.73 -15.65
CA GLU A 107 -0.84 -26.39 -16.23
C GLU A 107 -0.56 -25.37 -15.14
N VAL A 108 0.15 -24.32 -15.48
CA VAL A 108 0.32 -23.17 -14.59
C VAL A 108 -1.00 -22.39 -14.57
N THR A 109 -1.64 -22.39 -13.43
CA THR A 109 -2.96 -21.75 -13.23
C THR A 109 -2.83 -20.29 -12.82
N ARG A 110 -1.75 -19.93 -12.13
CA ARG A 110 -1.45 -18.53 -11.81
C ARG A 110 0.03 -18.34 -11.47
N ILE A 111 0.52 -17.10 -11.60
CA ILE A 111 1.81 -16.65 -11.11
C ILE A 111 1.55 -15.66 -9.99
N VAL A 112 2.15 -15.90 -8.82
CA VAL A 112 2.02 -15.01 -7.66
C VAL A 112 3.27 -14.19 -7.51
N THR A 113 3.09 -12.87 -7.45
CA THR A 113 4.15 -11.87 -7.26
C THR A 113 3.77 -10.95 -6.10
N PRO A 114 4.66 -10.09 -5.60
CA PRO A 114 4.33 -9.19 -4.49
C PRO A 114 3.06 -8.35 -4.73
N GLY A 115 2.88 -7.82 -5.95
CA GLY A 115 1.73 -6.99 -6.32
C GLY A 115 0.47 -7.75 -6.70
N THR A 116 0.58 -9.08 -6.95
CA THR A 116 -0.54 -9.92 -7.38
C THR A 116 -0.99 -10.95 -6.34
N ASN A 117 -0.51 -10.83 -5.11
CA ASN A 117 -0.92 -11.70 -4.01
C ASN A 117 -2.36 -11.40 -3.60
N LEU A 118 -3.20 -12.44 -3.55
CA LEU A 118 -4.63 -12.38 -3.19
C LEU A 118 -4.91 -12.92 -1.78
N ASP A 119 -3.89 -13.40 -1.07
CA ASP A 119 -4.08 -13.99 0.26
C ASP A 119 -4.37 -12.92 1.30
N THR A 120 -5.62 -12.88 1.73
CA THR A 120 -6.11 -11.94 2.75
C THR A 120 -5.45 -12.11 4.13
N TYR A 121 -4.92 -13.28 4.44
CA TYR A 121 -4.20 -13.51 5.71
C TYR A 121 -2.78 -12.92 5.72
N ALA A 122 -2.20 -12.74 4.53
CA ALA A 122 -0.88 -12.15 4.39
C ALA A 122 -0.91 -10.64 4.18
N LEU A 123 -2.01 -10.12 3.66
CA LEU A 123 -2.19 -8.70 3.36
C LEU A 123 -2.79 -7.96 4.56
N ASP A 124 -2.29 -6.76 4.81
CA ASP A 124 -2.92 -5.83 5.75
C ASP A 124 -4.31 -5.41 5.20
N GLU A 125 -5.36 -5.71 5.94
CA GLU A 125 -6.74 -5.39 5.53
C GLU A 125 -6.98 -3.89 5.36
N THR A 126 -6.21 -3.07 6.09
CA THR A 126 -6.34 -1.61 6.10
C THR A 126 -5.45 -0.91 5.05
N LYS A 127 -4.75 -1.70 4.21
CA LYS A 127 -3.88 -1.19 3.14
C LYS A 127 -4.22 -1.83 1.81
N ASN A 128 -4.07 -1.06 0.74
CA ASN A 128 -4.11 -1.57 -0.61
C ASN A 128 -2.79 -2.29 -0.95
N ASN A 129 -2.85 -3.27 -1.84
CA ASN A 129 -1.68 -3.96 -2.37
C ASN A 129 -1.44 -3.54 -3.81
N TYR A 130 -0.79 -2.39 -3.99
CA TYR A 130 -0.59 -1.82 -5.31
C TYR A 130 0.53 -2.49 -6.08
N ILE A 131 0.28 -2.73 -7.38
CA ILE A 131 1.27 -2.95 -8.42
C ILE A 131 1.31 -1.72 -9.32
N MET A 132 2.50 -1.29 -9.73
CA MET A 132 2.70 -0.11 -10.58
C MET A 132 3.45 -0.48 -11.85
N CYS A 133 2.98 0.02 -12.99
CA CYS A 133 3.71 -0.02 -14.24
C CYS A 133 4.25 1.36 -14.57
N ILE A 134 5.54 1.45 -14.86
CA ILE A 134 6.21 2.69 -15.24
C ILE A 134 6.80 2.52 -16.64
N VAL A 135 6.44 3.41 -17.55
CA VAL A 135 6.96 3.47 -18.92
C VAL A 135 7.68 4.79 -19.14
N TYR A 136 8.94 4.74 -19.48
CA TYR A 136 9.73 5.93 -19.79
C TYR A 136 9.96 6.01 -21.30
N VAL A 137 9.42 7.06 -21.93
CA VAL A 137 9.52 7.34 -23.37
C VAL A 137 9.56 8.85 -23.56
N ASP A 138 10.44 9.35 -24.43
CA ASP A 138 10.54 10.76 -24.83
C ASP A 138 10.62 11.75 -23.67
N ASN A 139 11.40 11.42 -22.63
CA ASN A 139 11.53 12.20 -21.40
C ASN A 139 10.22 12.38 -20.60
N LYS A 140 9.25 11.51 -20.81
CA LYS A 140 8.00 11.46 -20.04
C LYS A 140 7.84 10.10 -19.39
N TYR A 141 7.11 10.09 -18.29
CA TYR A 141 6.77 8.88 -17.56
C TYR A 141 5.27 8.61 -17.67
N GLY A 142 4.90 7.48 -18.25
CA GLY A 142 3.57 6.92 -18.13
C GLY A 142 3.52 6.07 -16.85
N VAL A 143 2.54 6.30 -16.01
CA VAL A 143 2.37 5.57 -14.73
C VAL A 143 0.98 5.00 -14.66
N SER A 144 0.89 3.71 -14.43
CA SER A 144 -0.37 3.03 -14.13
C SER A 144 -0.25 2.23 -12.86
N VAL A 145 -1.29 2.26 -12.03
CA VAL A 145 -1.33 1.64 -10.70
C VAL A 145 -2.60 0.83 -10.56
N ALA A 146 -2.48 -0.42 -10.12
CA ALA A 146 -3.64 -1.26 -9.87
C ALA A 146 -3.55 -1.97 -8.51
N ASP A 147 -4.69 -2.23 -7.89
CA ASP A 147 -4.84 -3.17 -6.79
C ASP A 147 -5.74 -4.31 -7.23
N VAL A 148 -5.14 -5.46 -7.45
CA VAL A 148 -5.81 -6.69 -7.95
C VAL A 148 -6.82 -7.23 -6.96
N THR A 149 -6.68 -6.87 -5.67
CA THR A 149 -7.57 -7.36 -4.60
C THR A 149 -8.86 -6.55 -4.49
N THR A 150 -8.87 -5.31 -4.97
CA THR A 150 -10.03 -4.41 -4.89
C THR A 150 -10.58 -4.02 -6.26
N GLY A 151 -9.79 -4.19 -7.33
CA GLY A 151 -10.13 -3.77 -8.69
C GLY A 151 -9.84 -2.29 -8.98
N ALA A 152 -9.18 -1.56 -8.05
CA ALA A 152 -8.77 -0.19 -8.27
C ALA A 152 -7.72 -0.10 -9.39
N TYR A 153 -7.91 0.86 -10.34
CA TYR A 153 -7.03 1.01 -11.49
C TYR A 153 -6.89 2.48 -11.88
N PHE A 154 -5.67 3.01 -11.79
CA PHE A 154 -5.36 4.42 -12.01
C PHE A 154 -4.32 4.59 -13.11
N VAL A 155 -4.35 5.75 -13.81
CA VAL A 155 -3.36 6.10 -14.81
C VAL A 155 -3.07 7.58 -14.82
N THR A 156 -1.78 7.94 -15.02
CA THR A 156 -1.34 9.33 -15.16
C THR A 156 -0.11 9.44 -16.06
N GLU A 157 0.20 10.66 -16.52
CA GLU A 157 1.45 11.01 -17.19
C GLU A 157 2.21 12.07 -16.41
N LEU A 158 3.52 11.94 -16.37
CA LEU A 158 4.40 12.81 -15.61
C LEU A 158 5.56 13.29 -16.49
N ASP A 159 5.98 14.52 -16.27
CA ASP A 159 7.02 15.22 -17.03
C ASP A 159 8.37 15.27 -16.33
N SER A 160 8.46 14.71 -15.12
CA SER A 160 9.69 14.76 -14.35
C SER A 160 9.86 13.54 -13.42
N GLU A 161 11.11 13.12 -13.24
CA GLU A 161 11.54 12.09 -12.30
C GLU A 161 10.97 12.29 -10.90
N ARG A 162 11.00 13.54 -10.43
CA ARG A 162 10.54 13.87 -9.11
C ARG A 162 9.05 13.60 -8.91
N LYS A 163 8.20 14.03 -9.86
CA LYS A 163 6.76 13.72 -9.79
C LYS A 163 6.53 12.21 -9.76
N LEU A 164 7.39 11.46 -10.46
CA LEU A 164 7.35 10.00 -10.41
C LEU A 164 7.69 9.47 -9.01
N LEU A 165 8.74 9.97 -8.37
CA LEU A 165 9.11 9.57 -7.01
C LEU A 165 8.03 9.93 -5.98
N ASP A 166 7.33 11.07 -6.19
CA ASP A 166 6.18 11.45 -5.36
C ASP A 166 4.99 10.48 -5.55
N GLU A 167 4.71 10.04 -6.79
CA GLU A 167 3.67 9.02 -7.05
C GLU A 167 4.05 7.64 -6.51
N ILE A 168 5.31 7.21 -6.64
CA ILE A 168 5.79 5.97 -6.01
C ILE A 168 5.61 6.05 -4.50
N SER A 169 5.99 7.17 -3.88
CA SER A 169 5.84 7.38 -2.44
C SER A 169 4.38 7.49 -1.98
N LYS A 170 3.48 7.94 -2.85
CA LYS A 170 2.04 8.03 -2.60
C LYS A 170 1.39 6.65 -2.55
N TYR A 171 1.65 5.82 -3.54
CA TYR A 171 1.04 4.49 -3.63
C TYR A 171 1.80 3.42 -2.87
N MET A 172 3.11 3.61 -2.64
CA MET A 172 3.99 2.62 -1.99
C MET A 172 3.75 1.21 -2.56
N PRO A 173 3.92 1.01 -3.88
CA PRO A 173 3.60 -0.26 -4.51
C PRO A 173 4.49 -1.39 -3.99
N SER A 174 3.93 -2.59 -3.86
CA SER A 174 4.70 -3.79 -3.51
C SER A 174 5.59 -4.25 -4.66
N GLU A 175 5.20 -3.89 -5.88
CA GLU A 175 5.86 -4.28 -7.11
C GLU A 175 5.80 -3.16 -8.16
N ILE A 176 6.93 -2.94 -8.84
CA ILE A 176 7.01 -2.09 -10.04
C ILE A 176 7.44 -2.95 -11.21
N ILE A 177 6.71 -2.85 -12.32
CA ILE A 177 7.09 -3.38 -13.63
C ILE A 177 7.42 -2.22 -14.57
N SER A 178 8.42 -2.35 -15.42
CA SER A 178 8.82 -1.25 -16.30
C SER A 178 9.55 -1.72 -17.56
N ASN A 179 9.69 -0.80 -18.52
CA ASN A 179 10.50 -1.00 -19.72
C ASN A 179 12.00 -0.79 -19.41
N GLU A 180 12.86 -1.28 -20.29
CA GLU A 180 14.34 -1.15 -20.14
C GLU A 180 14.79 0.31 -20.05
N ALA A 181 14.13 1.23 -20.77
CA ALA A 181 14.46 2.65 -20.75
C ALA A 181 14.35 3.28 -19.36
N PHE A 182 13.45 2.79 -18.52
CA PHE A 182 13.32 3.24 -17.14
C PHE A 182 14.57 2.95 -16.30
N PHE A 183 15.25 1.81 -16.52
CA PHE A 183 16.48 1.46 -15.82
C PHE A 183 17.67 2.34 -16.24
N MET A 184 17.56 3.04 -17.36
CA MET A 184 18.56 3.99 -17.87
C MET A 184 18.20 5.45 -17.58
N SER A 185 17.09 5.73 -16.91
CA SER A 185 16.58 7.08 -16.65
C SER A 185 17.37 7.88 -15.61
N GLY A 186 18.32 7.23 -14.91
CA GLY A 186 19.12 7.87 -13.84
C GLY A 186 18.49 7.81 -12.44
N ILE A 187 17.30 7.23 -12.29
CA ILE A 187 16.65 7.05 -10.98
C ILE A 187 17.43 6.05 -10.14
N ASP A 188 17.61 6.35 -8.87
CA ASP A 188 18.24 5.45 -7.90
C ASP A 188 17.31 4.28 -7.55
N LEU A 189 17.43 3.20 -8.32
CA LEU A 189 16.63 1.98 -8.13
C LEU A 189 17.01 1.23 -6.85
N GLU A 190 18.25 1.36 -6.38
CA GLU A 190 18.72 0.72 -5.15
C GLU A 190 18.04 1.35 -3.92
N ASP A 191 17.84 2.67 -3.95
CA ASP A 191 17.06 3.36 -2.92
C ASP A 191 15.61 2.85 -2.86
N LEU A 192 14.96 2.68 -4.00
CA LEU A 192 13.60 2.14 -4.07
C LEU A 192 13.52 0.70 -3.54
N ARG A 193 14.52 -0.14 -3.87
CA ARG A 193 14.57 -1.54 -3.42
C ARG A 193 14.88 -1.67 -1.93
N HIS A 194 15.92 -1.01 -1.47
CA HIS A 194 16.42 -1.22 -0.10
C HIS A 194 15.71 -0.36 0.94
N ARG A 195 15.44 0.90 0.65
CA ARG A 195 14.79 1.81 1.59
C ARG A 195 13.27 1.66 1.61
N LEU A 196 12.63 1.51 0.44
CA LEU A 196 11.18 1.37 0.33
C LEU A 196 10.71 -0.09 0.28
N GLY A 197 11.61 -1.03 0.04
CA GLY A 197 11.28 -2.45 -0.02
C GLY A 197 10.48 -2.85 -1.27
N ILE A 198 10.56 -2.06 -2.35
CA ILE A 198 9.80 -2.26 -3.57
C ILE A 198 10.52 -3.24 -4.47
N THR A 199 9.83 -4.28 -4.93
CA THR A 199 10.37 -5.20 -5.94
C THR A 199 10.21 -4.60 -7.32
N ILE A 200 11.30 -4.55 -8.13
CA ILE A 200 11.30 -3.91 -9.45
C ILE A 200 11.74 -4.90 -10.51
N TYR A 201 10.88 -5.12 -11.52
CA TYR A 201 11.15 -6.00 -12.66
C TYR A 201 11.17 -5.23 -13.98
N SER A 202 12.10 -5.62 -14.87
CA SER A 202 12.04 -5.26 -16.29
C SER A 202 11.21 -6.29 -17.04
N LEU A 203 10.29 -5.83 -17.88
CA LEU A 203 9.56 -6.69 -18.80
C LEU A 203 10.16 -6.59 -20.20
N GLU A 204 9.88 -7.61 -21.00
CA GLU A 204 10.31 -7.64 -22.41
C GLU A 204 9.66 -6.50 -23.22
N SER A 205 10.37 -5.96 -24.19
CA SER A 205 9.97 -4.77 -24.96
C SER A 205 8.61 -4.90 -25.67
N TRP A 206 8.20 -6.11 -26.03
CA TRP A 206 6.92 -6.35 -26.70
C TRP A 206 5.69 -6.03 -25.83
N TYR A 207 5.81 -6.05 -24.50
CA TYR A 207 4.73 -5.62 -23.60
C TYR A 207 4.33 -4.16 -23.82
N PHE A 208 5.29 -3.33 -24.22
CA PHE A 208 5.16 -1.88 -24.30
C PHE A 208 4.83 -1.36 -25.70
N GLY A 209 4.22 -2.20 -26.53
CA GLY A 209 3.74 -1.79 -27.84
C GLY A 209 2.47 -0.95 -27.77
N ASP A 210 2.45 0.21 -28.42
CA ASP A 210 1.32 1.15 -28.44
C ASP A 210 0.01 0.49 -28.89
N ASP A 211 0.04 -0.22 -30.01
CA ASP A 211 -1.12 -0.92 -30.57
C ASP A 211 -1.63 -2.03 -29.63
N LEU A 212 -0.70 -2.78 -29.03
CA LEU A 212 -1.04 -3.85 -28.08
C LEU A 212 -1.70 -3.28 -26.84
N ALA A 213 -1.13 -2.21 -26.28
CA ALA A 213 -1.66 -1.55 -25.08
C ALA A 213 -3.07 -1.00 -25.33
N ALA A 214 -3.25 -0.27 -26.44
CA ALA A 214 -4.54 0.30 -26.82
C ALA A 214 -5.59 -0.78 -27.07
N THR A 215 -5.24 -1.87 -27.77
CA THR A 215 -6.14 -3.00 -28.03
C THR A 215 -6.51 -3.71 -26.73
N THR A 216 -5.55 -4.00 -25.85
CA THR A 216 -5.81 -4.66 -24.58
C THR A 216 -6.81 -3.88 -23.71
N LEU A 217 -6.66 -2.54 -23.65
CA LEU A 217 -7.60 -1.69 -22.90
C LEU A 217 -8.99 -1.66 -23.54
N LYS A 218 -9.08 -1.51 -24.87
CA LYS A 218 -10.38 -1.49 -25.57
C LYS A 218 -11.16 -2.80 -25.41
N ASP A 219 -10.45 -3.92 -25.55
CA ASP A 219 -11.05 -5.25 -25.43
C ASP A 219 -11.53 -5.51 -24.01
N HIS A 220 -10.74 -5.13 -23.00
CA HIS A 220 -11.11 -5.32 -21.60
C HIS A 220 -12.31 -4.48 -21.18
N PHE A 221 -12.33 -3.19 -21.50
CA PHE A 221 -13.42 -2.28 -21.14
C PHE A 221 -14.57 -2.25 -22.13
N HIS A 222 -14.51 -3.05 -23.20
CA HIS A 222 -15.53 -3.13 -24.25
C HIS A 222 -15.87 -1.76 -24.89
N VAL A 223 -14.84 -0.93 -25.13
CA VAL A 223 -15.01 0.41 -25.71
C VAL A 223 -14.42 0.49 -27.13
N ALA A 224 -15.07 1.26 -27.99
CA ALA A 224 -14.59 1.47 -29.35
C ALA A 224 -13.38 2.42 -29.44
N SER A 225 -13.29 3.38 -28.52
CA SER A 225 -12.24 4.39 -28.46
C SER A 225 -11.75 4.59 -27.02
N LEU A 226 -10.46 4.94 -26.88
CA LEU A 226 -9.85 5.29 -25.59
C LEU A 226 -10.40 6.63 -25.02
N ASP A 227 -11.02 7.47 -25.85
CA ASP A 227 -11.70 8.69 -25.40
C ASP A 227 -12.84 8.39 -24.44
N GLY A 228 -13.54 7.24 -24.64
CA GLY A 228 -14.58 6.75 -23.72
C GLY A 228 -14.08 6.42 -22.32
N LEU A 229 -12.78 6.18 -22.17
CA LEU A 229 -12.11 5.96 -20.89
C LEU A 229 -11.43 7.23 -20.34
N GLY A 230 -11.54 8.36 -21.04
CA GLY A 230 -10.84 9.61 -20.70
C GLY A 230 -9.32 9.56 -20.99
N LEU A 231 -8.88 8.64 -21.84
CA LEU A 231 -7.46 8.40 -22.16
C LEU A 231 -7.03 8.96 -23.53
N GLY A 232 -7.89 9.70 -24.23
CA GLY A 232 -7.61 10.21 -25.58
C GLY A 232 -6.36 11.09 -25.68
N ASP A 233 -6.06 11.87 -24.64
CA ASP A 233 -4.88 12.74 -24.56
C ASP A 233 -3.63 12.08 -23.97
N TYR A 234 -3.73 10.81 -23.55
CA TYR A 234 -2.62 10.06 -22.93
C TYR A 234 -1.90 9.23 -23.99
N ASN A 235 -0.57 9.19 -23.91
CA ASN A 235 0.28 8.38 -24.76
C ASN A 235 1.09 7.36 -23.93
N CYS A 236 2.07 7.83 -23.18
CA CYS A 236 2.87 6.95 -22.30
C CYS A 236 1.99 6.30 -21.21
N GLY A 237 0.95 7.01 -20.74
CA GLY A 237 -0.02 6.49 -19.78
C GLY A 237 -0.84 5.32 -20.33
N VAL A 238 -1.25 5.39 -21.60
CA VAL A 238 -1.94 4.28 -22.29
C VAL A 238 -1.05 3.06 -22.38
N ILE A 239 0.23 3.26 -22.76
CA ILE A 239 1.20 2.15 -22.82
C ILE A 239 1.37 1.53 -21.41
N ALA A 240 1.56 2.34 -20.38
CA ALA A 240 1.71 1.84 -19.02
C ALA A 240 0.47 1.08 -18.53
N ALA A 241 -0.73 1.60 -18.81
CA ALA A 241 -1.98 0.94 -18.45
C ALA A 241 -2.15 -0.38 -19.21
N GLY A 242 -2.07 -0.39 -20.52
CA GLY A 242 -2.24 -1.60 -21.32
C GLY A 242 -1.20 -2.67 -21.00
N SER A 243 0.06 -2.28 -20.74
CA SER A 243 1.12 -3.21 -20.31
C SER A 243 0.84 -3.80 -18.93
N LEU A 244 0.38 -3.00 -17.97
CA LEU A 244 -0.01 -3.49 -16.65
C LEU A 244 -1.15 -4.50 -16.76
N LEU A 245 -2.20 -4.17 -17.49
CA LEU A 245 -3.34 -5.05 -17.69
C LEU A 245 -2.94 -6.37 -18.38
N LYS A 246 -2.09 -6.29 -19.39
CA LYS A 246 -1.53 -7.47 -20.07
C LYS A 246 -0.73 -8.35 -19.11
N TYR A 247 0.12 -7.76 -18.29
CA TYR A 247 0.88 -8.49 -17.26
C TYR A 247 -0.04 -9.16 -16.23
N LEU A 248 -1.13 -8.49 -15.83
CA LEU A 248 -2.13 -9.07 -14.92
C LEU A 248 -2.86 -10.25 -15.56
N TYR A 249 -3.24 -10.18 -16.84
CA TYR A 249 -3.81 -11.32 -17.55
C TYR A 249 -2.87 -12.52 -17.59
N GLU A 250 -1.58 -12.29 -17.82
CA GLU A 250 -0.59 -13.36 -17.91
C GLU A 250 -0.23 -13.97 -16.55
N THR A 251 -0.27 -13.17 -15.49
CA THR A 251 0.01 -13.66 -14.15
C THR A 251 -1.19 -14.33 -13.50
N GLN A 252 -2.39 -13.78 -13.67
CA GLN A 252 -3.59 -14.31 -13.02
C GLN A 252 -4.26 -15.43 -13.83
N LYS A 253 -4.02 -15.50 -15.15
CA LYS A 253 -4.60 -16.53 -16.04
C LYS A 253 -6.14 -16.63 -16.01
N THR A 254 -6.82 -15.56 -15.57
CA THR A 254 -8.27 -15.46 -15.44
C THR A 254 -8.76 -14.16 -16.04
N THR A 255 -10.07 -14.03 -16.23
CA THR A 255 -10.70 -12.76 -16.56
C THR A 255 -10.53 -11.81 -15.38
N LEU A 256 -10.26 -10.54 -15.67
CA LEU A 256 -10.10 -9.48 -14.66
C LEU A 256 -11.39 -8.65 -14.56
N ASP A 257 -12.56 -9.30 -14.62
CA ASP A 257 -13.86 -8.65 -14.76
C ASP A 257 -14.23 -7.73 -13.58
N HIS A 258 -13.53 -7.86 -12.45
CA HIS A 258 -13.66 -6.95 -11.31
C HIS A 258 -12.89 -5.64 -11.50
N MET A 259 -12.02 -5.53 -12.49
CA MET A 259 -11.38 -4.27 -12.88
C MET A 259 -12.29 -3.53 -13.87
N THR A 260 -13.41 -3.01 -13.37
CA THR A 260 -14.51 -2.48 -14.18
C THR A 260 -14.27 -1.09 -14.74
N THR A 261 -13.36 -0.32 -14.13
CA THR A 261 -13.07 1.07 -14.51
C THR A 261 -11.58 1.36 -14.43
N ILE A 262 -11.12 2.27 -15.30
CA ILE A 262 -9.80 2.89 -15.18
C ILE A 262 -10.01 4.40 -14.92
N GLU A 263 -9.30 4.93 -13.93
CA GLU A 263 -9.42 6.33 -13.53
C GLU A 263 -8.17 7.12 -13.98
N PRO A 264 -8.27 7.92 -15.09
CA PRO A 264 -7.23 8.85 -15.42
C PRO A 264 -7.24 10.04 -14.44
N TYR A 265 -6.08 10.40 -13.93
CA TYR A 265 -5.97 11.53 -13.02
C TYR A 265 -4.81 12.44 -13.37
N SER A 266 -5.00 13.72 -13.07
CA SER A 266 -3.94 14.73 -13.10
C SER A 266 -3.46 15.02 -11.69
N THR A 267 -2.15 15.12 -11.50
CA THR A 267 -1.54 15.47 -10.21
C THR A 267 -1.99 16.82 -9.66
N GLY A 268 -2.63 17.67 -10.48
CA GLY A 268 -3.17 18.98 -10.10
C GLY A 268 -4.55 18.97 -9.44
N LYS A 269 -5.24 17.83 -9.30
CA LYS A 269 -6.57 17.74 -8.66
C LYS A 269 -6.52 17.66 -7.14
N PHE A 270 -5.38 17.29 -6.58
CA PHE A 270 -5.18 17.08 -5.15
C PHE A 270 -4.02 17.95 -4.65
N MET A 271 -4.01 18.20 -3.34
CA MET A 271 -2.87 18.81 -2.67
C MET A 271 -1.64 17.92 -2.85
N VAL A 272 -0.56 18.50 -3.36
CA VAL A 272 0.70 17.78 -3.54
C VAL A 272 1.44 17.71 -2.20
N LEU A 273 1.77 16.48 -1.80
CA LEU A 273 2.57 16.15 -0.63
C LEU A 273 3.77 15.32 -1.12
N ASP A 274 4.97 15.86 -1.04
CA ASP A 274 6.17 15.11 -1.40
C ASP A 274 6.50 14.01 -0.35
N SER A 275 7.39 13.11 -0.70
CA SER A 275 7.77 11.99 0.16
C SER A 275 8.32 12.44 1.52
N SER A 276 9.10 13.52 1.53
CA SER A 276 9.65 14.10 2.77
C SER A 276 8.54 14.66 3.66
N THR A 277 7.57 15.37 3.08
CA THR A 277 6.43 15.94 3.83
C THR A 277 5.53 14.85 4.41
N ARG A 278 5.19 13.81 3.63
CA ARG A 278 4.40 12.66 4.13
C ARG A 278 5.06 12.02 5.34
N ARG A 279 6.36 11.79 5.25
CA ARG A 279 7.18 11.22 6.31
C ARG A 279 7.30 12.15 7.52
N ASN A 280 7.64 13.42 7.32
CA ASN A 280 7.86 14.39 8.39
C ASN A 280 6.60 14.73 9.18
N LEU A 281 5.42 14.67 8.54
CA LEU A 281 4.12 14.87 9.19
C LEU A 281 3.56 13.59 9.81
N GLU A 282 4.21 12.43 9.61
CA GLU A 282 3.76 11.13 10.14
C GLU A 282 2.28 10.87 9.86
N LEU A 283 1.89 10.99 8.58
CA LEU A 283 0.47 10.94 8.20
C LEU A 283 -0.16 9.58 8.45
N VAL A 284 0.51 8.49 8.07
CA VAL A 284 -0.04 7.13 8.12
C VAL A 284 0.73 6.19 9.04
N GLU A 285 2.00 6.49 9.31
CA GLU A 285 2.88 5.73 10.19
C GLU A 285 3.95 6.62 10.82
N THR A 286 4.54 6.19 11.94
CA THR A 286 5.60 6.92 12.63
C THR A 286 6.95 6.78 11.92
N LEU A 287 7.82 7.78 12.04
CA LEU A 287 9.14 7.81 11.41
C LEU A 287 10.06 6.66 11.85
N ARG A 288 10.10 6.40 13.17
CA ARG A 288 11.07 5.46 13.75
C ARG A 288 10.57 4.02 13.75
N GLU A 289 9.36 3.79 14.25
CA GLU A 289 8.85 2.45 14.52
C GLU A 289 7.99 1.90 13.37
N LYS A 290 7.70 2.73 12.35
CA LYS A 290 6.83 2.35 11.22
C LYS A 290 5.47 1.80 11.68
N GLN A 291 4.93 2.34 12.77
CA GLN A 291 3.67 1.93 13.38
C GLN A 291 2.56 2.95 13.09
N LYS A 292 1.32 2.47 12.98
CA LYS A 292 0.14 3.33 12.87
C LYS A 292 -0.06 4.19 14.11
N ARG A 293 0.15 3.63 15.32
CA ARG A 293 0.00 4.36 16.59
C ARG A 293 1.00 5.51 16.67
N GLY A 294 0.51 6.72 16.87
CA GLY A 294 1.30 7.94 16.88
C GLY A 294 1.30 8.70 15.55
N SER A 295 0.59 8.20 14.52
CA SER A 295 0.37 8.90 13.25
C SER A 295 -0.94 9.71 13.26
N LEU A 296 -1.15 10.56 12.23
CA LEU A 296 -2.43 11.25 12.06
C LEU A 296 -3.56 10.25 11.76
N LEU A 297 -3.30 9.23 10.94
CA LEU A 297 -4.26 8.17 10.64
C LEU A 297 -4.74 7.47 11.92
N TRP A 298 -3.86 7.20 12.88
CA TRP A 298 -4.25 6.59 14.15
C TRP A 298 -5.28 7.43 14.93
N VAL A 299 -5.17 8.76 14.86
CA VAL A 299 -6.12 9.67 15.52
C VAL A 299 -7.49 9.63 14.85
N LEU A 300 -7.51 9.67 13.51
CA LEU A 300 -8.73 9.83 12.70
C LEU A 300 -9.45 8.52 12.40
N ASP A 301 -8.73 7.39 12.42
CA ASP A 301 -9.29 6.10 12.04
C ASP A 301 -10.03 5.44 13.20
N LYS A 302 -11.35 5.58 13.14
CA LYS A 302 -12.35 4.87 13.95
C LYS A 302 -13.34 4.13 13.07
N THR A 303 -12.95 3.85 11.83
CA THR A 303 -13.74 3.09 10.88
C THR A 303 -14.07 1.69 11.41
N LYS A 304 -15.16 1.12 10.91
CA LYS A 304 -15.64 -0.22 11.29
C LYS A 304 -15.31 -1.25 10.23
N THR A 305 -15.10 -0.81 8.99
CA THR A 305 -14.82 -1.67 7.83
C THR A 305 -13.38 -1.50 7.33
N ALA A 306 -12.81 -2.54 6.78
CA ALA A 306 -11.51 -2.48 6.13
C ALA A 306 -11.51 -1.52 4.91
N MET A 307 -12.62 -1.50 4.16
CA MET A 307 -12.84 -0.59 3.03
C MET A 307 -12.80 0.87 3.47
N GLY A 308 -13.50 1.20 4.57
CA GLY A 308 -13.47 2.54 5.17
C GLY A 308 -12.07 2.95 5.62
N ALA A 309 -11.30 2.04 6.23
CA ALA A 309 -9.93 2.31 6.64
C ALA A 309 -9.01 2.62 5.44
N ARG A 310 -9.12 1.87 4.34
CA ARG A 310 -8.39 2.14 3.09
C ARG A 310 -8.79 3.49 2.48
N THR A 311 -10.07 3.79 2.44
CA THR A 311 -10.59 5.04 1.91
C THR A 311 -10.13 6.24 2.74
N LEU A 312 -10.16 6.17 4.07
CA LEU A 312 -9.64 7.23 4.94
C LEU A 312 -8.14 7.46 4.74
N ARG A 313 -7.36 6.39 4.59
CA ARG A 313 -5.94 6.49 4.25
C ARG A 313 -5.74 7.22 2.92
N SER A 314 -6.49 6.86 1.88
CA SER A 314 -6.45 7.53 0.58
C SER A 314 -6.80 9.03 0.70
N TYR A 315 -7.78 9.41 1.51
CA TYR A 315 -8.14 10.81 1.74
C TYR A 315 -7.00 11.61 2.40
N LEU A 316 -6.25 11.00 3.32
CA LEU A 316 -5.07 11.63 3.93
C LEU A 316 -3.90 11.76 2.96
N GLU A 317 -3.74 10.81 2.07
CA GLU A 317 -2.68 10.81 1.06
C GLU A 317 -2.99 11.72 -0.13
N GLN A 318 -4.27 12.05 -0.36
CA GLN A 318 -4.79 12.86 -1.45
C GLN A 318 -5.81 13.90 -0.96
N PRO A 319 -5.37 14.94 -0.18
CA PRO A 319 -6.27 15.98 0.27
C PRO A 319 -6.81 16.79 -0.91
N LEU A 320 -8.05 17.23 -0.83
CA LEU A 320 -8.73 17.97 -1.89
C LEU A 320 -8.23 19.41 -1.97
N ILE A 321 -8.29 20.01 -3.19
CA ILE A 321 -8.09 21.43 -3.42
C ILE A 321 -9.36 22.13 -3.93
N ASP A 322 -10.39 21.38 -4.32
CA ASP A 322 -11.69 21.94 -4.69
C ASP A 322 -12.50 22.26 -3.44
N LYS A 323 -12.80 23.56 -3.28
CA LYS A 323 -13.55 24.05 -2.14
C LYS A 323 -14.93 23.42 -2.00
N LYS A 324 -15.63 23.19 -3.12
CA LYS A 324 -17.00 22.65 -3.10
C LYS A 324 -16.99 21.22 -2.57
N GLN A 325 -16.03 20.42 -3.04
CA GLN A 325 -15.88 19.04 -2.57
C GLN A 325 -15.47 18.98 -1.09
N ILE A 326 -14.58 19.88 -0.66
CA ILE A 326 -14.20 19.98 0.76
C ILE A 326 -15.42 20.33 1.62
N GLU A 327 -16.19 21.36 1.21
CA GLU A 327 -17.38 21.78 1.95
C GLU A 327 -18.45 20.69 2.00
N ALA A 328 -18.66 19.94 0.90
CA ALA A 328 -19.60 18.81 0.88
C ALA A 328 -19.19 17.71 1.90
N ARG A 329 -17.90 17.39 2.01
CA ARG A 329 -17.42 16.47 3.05
C ARG A 329 -17.61 17.03 4.46
N LEU A 330 -17.34 18.32 4.68
CA LEU A 330 -17.54 18.98 5.97
C LEU A 330 -19.03 19.04 6.37
N ASP A 331 -19.94 19.23 5.41
CA ASP A 331 -21.39 19.20 5.64
C ASP A 331 -21.82 17.81 6.12
N MET A 332 -21.32 16.75 5.49
CA MET A 332 -21.60 15.36 5.88
C MET A 332 -21.10 15.05 7.29
N VAL A 333 -19.87 15.47 7.61
CA VAL A 333 -19.28 15.28 8.95
C VAL A 333 -20.09 16.07 10.00
N GLU A 334 -20.53 17.29 9.70
CA GLU A 334 -21.34 18.11 10.59
C GLU A 334 -22.70 17.49 10.86
N GLU A 335 -23.36 16.99 9.83
CA GLU A 335 -24.67 16.35 9.95
C GLU A 335 -24.59 15.10 10.81
N LEU A 336 -23.62 14.21 10.58
CA LEU A 336 -23.41 13.01 11.39
C LEU A 336 -22.94 13.32 12.82
N LYS A 337 -22.17 14.40 13.01
CA LYS A 337 -21.78 14.85 14.35
C LYS A 337 -22.98 15.33 15.15
N ASN A 338 -23.89 16.09 14.52
CA ASN A 338 -25.08 16.65 15.18
C ASN A 338 -26.19 15.59 15.38
N ASN A 339 -26.26 14.57 14.54
CA ASN A 339 -27.18 13.44 14.66
C ASN A 339 -26.48 12.21 15.23
N MET A 340 -26.18 12.24 16.53
CA MET A 340 -25.45 11.19 17.25
C MET A 340 -26.14 9.83 17.15
N ILE A 341 -27.48 9.79 17.23
CA ILE A 341 -28.24 8.54 17.18
C ILE A 341 -28.05 7.87 15.83
N CYS A 342 -28.30 8.58 14.73
CA CYS A 342 -28.12 8.06 13.38
C CYS A 342 -26.68 7.61 13.13
N ARG A 343 -25.67 8.37 13.60
CA ARG A 343 -24.28 7.99 13.47
C ARG A 343 -23.96 6.68 14.20
N GLU A 344 -24.38 6.52 15.45
CA GLU A 344 -24.08 5.29 16.20
C GLU A 344 -24.83 4.09 15.63
N GLU A 345 -26.10 4.25 15.21
CA GLU A 345 -26.82 3.19 14.49
C GLU A 345 -26.13 2.80 13.18
N LEU A 346 -25.69 3.80 12.39
CA LEU A 346 -24.89 3.55 11.18
C LEU A 346 -23.63 2.73 11.51
N ARG A 347 -22.93 3.10 12.55
CA ARG A 347 -21.70 2.39 12.98
C ARG A 347 -21.97 0.96 13.46
N GLU A 348 -23.11 0.72 14.09
CA GLU A 348 -23.53 -0.64 14.49
C GLU A 348 -23.85 -1.50 13.25
N TYR A 349 -24.54 -0.96 12.25
CA TYR A 349 -24.78 -1.68 11.00
C TYR A 349 -23.52 -1.88 10.15
N LEU A 350 -22.54 -0.98 10.22
CA LEU A 350 -21.26 -1.14 9.53
C LEU A 350 -20.36 -2.21 10.17
N ASN A 351 -20.50 -2.47 11.46
CA ASN A 351 -19.60 -3.37 12.20
C ASN A 351 -19.58 -4.83 11.71
N PRO A 352 -20.71 -5.47 11.32
CA PRO A 352 -20.71 -6.81 10.78
C PRO A 352 -20.41 -6.89 9.28
N ILE A 353 -20.16 -5.77 8.60
CA ILE A 353 -19.87 -5.75 7.16
C ILE A 353 -18.41 -6.17 6.94
N TYR A 354 -18.25 -7.26 6.21
CA TYR A 354 -16.97 -7.74 5.73
C TYR A 354 -16.44 -6.92 4.54
N ASP A 355 -15.23 -7.19 4.13
CA ASP A 355 -14.58 -6.52 2.99
C ASP A 355 -15.21 -6.93 1.64
N LEU A 356 -16.25 -6.22 1.23
CA LEU A 356 -17.00 -6.50 0.00
C LEU A 356 -16.13 -6.38 -1.26
N GLU A 357 -15.16 -5.44 -1.28
CA GLU A 357 -14.23 -5.27 -2.41
C GLU A 357 -13.37 -6.51 -2.60
N ARG A 358 -12.76 -7.03 -1.53
CA ARG A 358 -11.94 -8.23 -1.59
C ARG A 358 -12.75 -9.51 -1.74
N LEU A 359 -13.97 -9.56 -1.18
CA LEU A 359 -14.86 -10.70 -1.35
C LEU A 359 -15.30 -10.84 -2.80
N ILE A 360 -15.74 -9.76 -3.46
CA ILE A 360 -16.16 -9.84 -4.86
C ILE A 360 -14.99 -10.19 -5.79
N SER A 361 -13.79 -9.68 -5.53
CA SER A 361 -12.61 -10.07 -6.28
C SER A 361 -12.34 -11.58 -6.17
N ARG A 362 -12.45 -12.17 -4.96
CA ARG A 362 -12.32 -13.62 -4.77
C ARG A 362 -13.40 -14.41 -5.50
N VAL A 363 -14.62 -13.89 -5.58
CA VAL A 363 -15.73 -14.48 -6.36
C VAL A 363 -15.36 -14.50 -7.85
N VAL A 364 -14.90 -13.38 -8.40
CA VAL A 364 -14.48 -13.26 -9.81
C VAL A 364 -13.28 -14.16 -10.12
N TYR A 365 -12.27 -14.19 -9.24
CA TYR A 365 -11.11 -15.10 -9.37
C TYR A 365 -11.43 -16.57 -9.13
N GLN A 366 -12.69 -16.90 -8.84
CA GLN A 366 -13.14 -18.25 -8.53
C GLN A 366 -12.45 -18.92 -7.34
N THR A 367 -11.82 -18.13 -6.47
CA THR A 367 -11.15 -18.59 -5.25
C THR A 367 -12.04 -18.52 -4.01
N ALA A 368 -13.20 -17.87 -4.11
CA ALA A 368 -14.17 -17.80 -3.02
C ALA A 368 -14.72 -19.19 -2.65
N ASN A 369 -14.80 -19.44 -1.36
CA ASN A 369 -15.37 -20.64 -0.76
C ASN A 369 -16.79 -20.39 -0.24
N PRO A 370 -17.57 -21.41 0.16
CA PRO A 370 -18.93 -21.23 0.65
C PRO A 370 -19.06 -20.30 1.87
N ARG A 371 -18.07 -20.27 2.77
CA ARG A 371 -18.06 -19.36 3.93
C ARG A 371 -17.87 -17.91 3.53
N ASP A 372 -17.13 -17.67 2.44
CA ASP A 372 -17.00 -16.31 1.89
C ASP A 372 -18.36 -15.80 1.40
N LEU A 373 -19.19 -16.66 0.79
CA LEU A 373 -20.55 -16.28 0.39
C LEU A 373 -21.46 -16.02 1.59
N ILE A 374 -21.32 -16.76 2.69
CA ILE A 374 -22.04 -16.46 3.94
C ILE A 374 -21.60 -15.13 4.54
N ALA A 375 -20.28 -14.84 4.58
CA ALA A 375 -19.76 -13.53 5.00
C ALA A 375 -20.29 -12.40 4.11
N PHE A 376 -20.40 -12.67 2.80
CA PHE A 376 -20.98 -11.74 1.84
C PHE A 376 -22.46 -11.48 2.16
N ARG A 377 -23.29 -12.53 2.33
CA ARG A 377 -24.70 -12.44 2.72
C ARG A 377 -24.88 -11.63 4.00
N SER A 378 -24.11 -11.95 5.07
CA SER A 378 -24.22 -11.24 6.34
C SER A 378 -23.93 -9.74 6.21
N SER A 379 -23.06 -9.36 5.28
CA SER A 379 -22.81 -7.95 4.94
C SER A 379 -24.01 -7.32 4.22
N LEU A 380 -24.61 -8.04 3.26
CA LEU A 380 -25.75 -7.53 2.48
C LEU A 380 -27.03 -7.38 3.32
N GLU A 381 -27.22 -8.19 4.35
CA GLU A 381 -28.37 -8.09 5.28
C GLU A 381 -28.43 -6.74 6.02
N MET A 382 -27.29 -6.03 6.13
CA MET A 382 -27.22 -4.72 6.78
C MET A 382 -27.61 -3.56 5.86
N LEU A 383 -27.49 -3.73 4.54
CA LEU A 383 -27.65 -2.66 3.56
C LEU A 383 -29.04 -2.01 3.54
N PRO A 384 -30.16 -2.74 3.64
CA PRO A 384 -31.49 -2.11 3.68
C PRO A 384 -31.68 -1.18 4.88
N ALA A 385 -31.15 -1.54 6.06
CA ALA A 385 -31.21 -0.71 7.25
C ALA A 385 -30.37 0.58 7.08
N ILE A 386 -29.16 0.46 6.52
CA ILE A 386 -28.30 1.61 6.22
C ILE A 386 -29.02 2.54 5.23
N LYS A 387 -29.56 1.99 4.13
CA LYS A 387 -30.30 2.79 3.15
C LYS A 387 -31.50 3.55 3.74
N THR A 388 -32.18 2.93 4.69
CA THR A 388 -33.28 3.59 5.42
C THR A 388 -32.78 4.74 6.29
N LEU A 389 -31.64 4.57 6.98
CA LEU A 389 -31.02 5.63 7.78
C LEU A 389 -30.60 6.83 6.94
N LEU A 390 -30.13 6.61 5.71
CA LEU A 390 -29.70 7.72 4.84
C LEU A 390 -30.86 8.63 4.45
N GLN A 391 -32.10 8.17 4.48
CA GLN A 391 -33.28 9.00 4.19
C GLN A 391 -33.53 10.10 5.25
N ASP A 392 -33.01 9.91 6.45
CA ASP A 392 -33.09 10.90 7.54
C ASP A 392 -32.01 12.00 7.45
N LEU A 393 -31.09 11.86 6.51
CA LEU A 393 -29.99 12.80 6.26
C LEU A 393 -30.26 13.66 5.03
N SER A 394 -29.71 14.88 5.02
CA SER A 394 -30.08 15.89 4.01
C SER A 394 -28.90 16.44 3.18
N SER A 395 -27.66 16.16 3.58
CA SER A 395 -26.49 16.72 2.90
C SER A 395 -26.40 16.25 1.43
N PRO A 396 -25.87 17.08 0.51
CA PRO A 396 -25.77 16.69 -0.90
C PRO A 396 -25.00 15.40 -1.14
N LEU A 397 -23.92 15.17 -0.36
CA LEU A 397 -23.10 13.97 -0.48
C LEU A 397 -23.83 12.70 -0.03
N VAL A 398 -24.79 12.82 0.90
CA VAL A 398 -25.64 11.69 1.30
C VAL A 398 -26.46 11.19 0.12
N ARG A 399 -27.02 12.09 -0.67
CA ARG A 399 -27.84 11.70 -1.84
C ARG A 399 -27.01 10.97 -2.88
N GLU A 400 -25.79 11.41 -3.13
CA GLU A 400 -24.86 10.74 -4.02
C GLU A 400 -24.52 9.33 -3.51
N LEU A 401 -24.21 9.20 -2.22
CA LEU A 401 -23.94 7.92 -1.59
C LEU A 401 -25.18 7.01 -1.53
N ASP A 402 -26.38 7.55 -1.33
CA ASP A 402 -27.63 6.81 -1.37
C ASP A 402 -27.96 6.28 -2.76
N GLU A 403 -27.69 7.06 -3.81
CA GLU A 403 -27.87 6.64 -5.20
C GLU A 403 -26.91 5.48 -5.56
N GLU A 404 -25.66 5.53 -5.08
CA GLU A 404 -24.65 4.50 -5.32
C GLU A 404 -24.90 3.22 -4.49
N LEU A 405 -25.59 3.33 -3.35
CA LEU A 405 -25.86 2.21 -2.45
C LEU A 405 -27.06 1.40 -2.94
N ASP A 406 -26.79 0.24 -3.54
CA ASP A 406 -27.79 -0.77 -3.88
C ASP A 406 -27.95 -1.77 -2.72
N PRO A 407 -29.15 -2.02 -2.21
CA PRO A 407 -29.38 -3.02 -1.16
C PRO A 407 -29.03 -4.46 -1.54
N LEU A 408 -28.85 -4.77 -2.83
CA LEU A 408 -28.45 -6.09 -3.35
C LEU A 408 -29.30 -7.25 -2.80
N THR A 409 -30.58 -7.03 -2.60
CA THR A 409 -31.51 -7.98 -1.96
C THR A 409 -31.69 -9.26 -2.78
N ASP A 410 -31.59 -9.17 -4.11
CA ASP A 410 -31.59 -10.29 -5.04
C ASP A 410 -30.40 -11.23 -4.79
N ILE A 411 -29.20 -10.68 -4.60
CA ILE A 411 -27.99 -11.46 -4.30
C ILE A 411 -28.07 -12.06 -2.90
N CYS A 412 -28.53 -11.28 -1.93
CA CYS A 412 -28.74 -11.76 -0.56
C CYS A 412 -29.71 -12.95 -0.53
N THR A 413 -30.82 -12.85 -1.25
CA THR A 413 -31.80 -13.94 -1.37
C THR A 413 -31.18 -15.16 -2.05
N LEU A 414 -30.48 -14.98 -3.18
CA LEU A 414 -29.81 -16.07 -3.89
C LEU A 414 -28.89 -16.88 -2.96
N ILE A 415 -28.03 -16.18 -2.16
CA ILE A 415 -27.12 -16.87 -1.24
C ILE A 415 -27.90 -17.55 -0.10
N THR A 416 -28.92 -16.89 0.44
CA THR A 416 -29.75 -17.40 1.54
C THR A 416 -30.50 -18.69 1.15
N GLU A 417 -30.98 -18.77 -0.09
CA GLU A 417 -31.72 -19.93 -0.59
C GLU A 417 -30.77 -21.07 -1.00
N SER A 418 -29.58 -20.75 -1.51
CA SER A 418 -28.71 -21.75 -2.13
C SER A 418 -27.66 -22.36 -1.19
N ILE A 419 -27.11 -21.59 -0.23
CA ILE A 419 -25.95 -21.99 0.60
C ILE A 419 -26.40 -22.32 2.02
N GLU A 420 -25.86 -23.41 2.60
CA GLU A 420 -26.10 -23.79 4.00
C GLU A 420 -25.58 -22.73 4.96
N GLU A 421 -26.19 -22.64 6.16
CA GLU A 421 -25.81 -21.64 7.19
C GLU A 421 -24.38 -21.83 7.71
N GLU A 422 -23.98 -23.10 7.91
CA GLU A 422 -22.64 -23.48 8.39
C GLU A 422 -21.96 -24.39 7.36
N PRO A 423 -21.55 -23.87 6.20
CA PRO A 423 -20.98 -24.69 5.16
C PRO A 423 -19.55 -25.12 5.52
N PRO A 424 -19.05 -26.23 4.93
CA PRO A 424 -17.66 -26.64 5.08
C PRO A 424 -16.70 -25.59 4.49
N ILE A 425 -15.45 -25.63 4.92
CA ILE A 425 -14.41 -24.75 4.35
C ILE A 425 -14.05 -25.22 2.94
N SER A 426 -13.93 -26.52 2.76
CA SER A 426 -13.49 -27.11 1.50
C SER A 426 -14.68 -27.40 0.59
N ILE A 427 -14.62 -26.87 -0.62
CA ILE A 427 -15.60 -27.14 -1.70
C ILE A 427 -15.64 -28.62 -2.13
N ARG A 428 -14.70 -29.45 -1.68
CA ARG A 428 -14.59 -30.88 -2.02
C ARG A 428 -15.25 -31.79 -0.99
N GLU A 429 -15.73 -31.26 0.13
CA GLU A 429 -16.32 -32.05 1.20
C GLU A 429 -17.81 -32.30 1.02
N GLY A 430 -18.47 -31.53 0.15
CA GLY A 430 -19.94 -31.56 0.00
C GLY A 430 -20.67 -30.96 1.21
N GLY A 431 -21.99 -30.89 1.16
CA GLY A 431 -22.82 -30.33 2.23
C GLY A 431 -22.86 -28.79 2.24
N MET A 432 -22.65 -28.18 1.10
CA MET A 432 -22.63 -26.72 0.97
C MET A 432 -23.93 -26.12 0.42
N ILE A 433 -24.76 -26.92 -0.25
CA ILE A 433 -26.01 -26.47 -0.83
C ILE A 433 -27.17 -26.74 0.14
N LYS A 434 -28.03 -25.74 0.29
CA LYS A 434 -29.17 -25.79 1.22
C LYS A 434 -30.20 -26.83 0.78
N THR A 435 -30.79 -27.51 1.74
CA THR A 435 -31.89 -28.47 1.48
C THR A 435 -33.08 -27.72 0.90
N GLY A 436 -33.65 -28.23 -0.18
CA GLY A 436 -34.82 -27.65 -0.90
C GLY A 436 -34.42 -26.70 -2.03
N TYR A 437 -33.11 -26.42 -2.25
CA TYR A 437 -32.68 -25.58 -3.36
C TYR A 437 -32.67 -26.33 -4.70
N ASP A 438 -32.24 -27.59 -4.70
CA ASP A 438 -32.17 -28.42 -5.91
C ASP A 438 -32.72 -29.85 -5.64
N GLU A 439 -33.70 -30.26 -6.43
CA GLU A 439 -34.36 -31.56 -6.24
C GLU A 439 -33.40 -32.75 -6.42
N GLN A 440 -32.41 -32.65 -7.31
CA GLN A 440 -31.47 -33.74 -7.55
C GLN A 440 -30.48 -33.89 -6.40
N VAL A 441 -30.04 -32.75 -5.80
CA VAL A 441 -29.20 -32.76 -4.59
C VAL A 441 -29.94 -33.42 -3.44
N ASP A 442 -31.20 -33.04 -3.22
CA ASP A 442 -32.01 -33.62 -2.15
C ASP A 442 -32.29 -35.12 -2.38
N HIS A 443 -32.54 -35.53 -3.62
CA HIS A 443 -32.70 -36.95 -3.96
C HIS A 443 -31.42 -37.77 -3.67
N LEU A 444 -30.23 -37.25 -4.07
CA LEU A 444 -28.96 -37.92 -3.81
C LEU A 444 -28.60 -37.93 -2.31
N ARG A 445 -28.95 -36.88 -1.57
CA ARG A 445 -28.76 -36.78 -0.12
C ARG A 445 -29.66 -37.78 0.63
N ASN A 446 -30.88 -37.94 0.20
CA ASN A 446 -31.80 -38.95 0.73
C ASN A 446 -31.29 -40.38 0.43
N ALA A 447 -30.83 -40.65 -0.79
CA ALA A 447 -30.25 -41.94 -1.15
C ALA A 447 -29.04 -42.32 -0.28
N LYS A 448 -28.19 -41.31 0.05
CA LYS A 448 -27.06 -41.48 1.00
C LYS A 448 -27.54 -41.81 2.43
N THR A 449 -28.62 -41.18 2.87
CA THR A 449 -29.19 -41.35 4.21
C THR A 449 -29.90 -42.71 4.32
N GLU A 450 -30.69 -43.12 3.31
CA GLU A 450 -31.32 -44.41 3.21
C GLU A 450 -30.27 -45.54 3.16
N GLY A 451 -29.14 -45.31 2.44
CA GLY A 451 -28.01 -46.24 2.40
C GLY A 451 -27.42 -46.52 3.79
N LYS A 452 -27.33 -45.54 4.67
CA LYS A 452 -26.89 -45.72 6.06
C LYS A 452 -27.88 -46.56 6.87
N THR A 453 -29.16 -46.37 6.64
CA THR A 453 -30.22 -47.16 7.28
C THR A 453 -30.20 -48.62 6.78
N TRP A 454 -29.92 -48.82 5.50
CA TRP A 454 -29.76 -50.16 4.91
C TRP A 454 -28.49 -50.86 5.42
N LEU A 455 -27.39 -50.17 5.61
CA LEU A 455 -26.20 -50.71 6.24
C LEU A 455 -26.49 -51.20 7.67
N ALA A 456 -27.21 -50.42 8.48
CA ALA A 456 -27.60 -50.81 9.83
C ALA A 456 -28.55 -52.06 9.81
N ARG A 457 -29.43 -52.10 8.84
CA ARG A 457 -30.33 -53.25 8.64
C ARG A 457 -29.58 -54.51 8.23
N ILE A 458 -28.64 -54.42 7.28
CA ILE A 458 -27.75 -55.55 6.90
C ILE A 458 -26.94 -55.99 8.11
N GLU A 459 -26.41 -55.08 8.92
CA GLU A 459 -25.66 -55.43 10.13
C GLU A 459 -26.53 -56.22 11.11
N GLU A 460 -27.77 -55.85 11.29
CA GLU A 460 -28.71 -56.51 12.19
C GLU A 460 -29.14 -57.86 11.63
N GLU A 461 -29.54 -57.93 10.33
CA GLU A 461 -29.90 -59.16 9.65
C GLU A 461 -28.74 -60.20 9.64
N GLU A 462 -27.52 -59.76 9.34
CA GLU A 462 -26.31 -60.63 9.36
C GLU A 462 -25.93 -61.04 10.77
N ARG A 463 -26.16 -60.19 11.77
CA ARG A 463 -25.99 -60.55 13.18
C ARG A 463 -26.98 -61.64 13.63
N GLU A 464 -28.22 -61.55 13.20
CA GLU A 464 -29.25 -62.58 13.46
C GLU A 464 -28.98 -63.89 12.72
N LYS A 465 -28.65 -63.85 11.43
CA LYS A 465 -28.35 -65.03 10.60
C LYS A 465 -27.10 -65.81 11.11
N THR A 466 -26.09 -65.07 11.51
CA THR A 466 -24.79 -65.73 11.90
C THR A 466 -24.66 -66.01 13.39
N GLY A 467 -25.48 -65.37 14.23
CA GLY A 467 -25.35 -65.43 15.70
C GLY A 467 -24.13 -64.72 16.28
N ILE A 468 -23.40 -63.94 15.46
CA ILE A 468 -22.21 -63.19 15.86
C ILE A 468 -22.63 -61.88 16.54
N LYS A 469 -22.64 -61.86 17.87
CA LYS A 469 -23.23 -60.77 18.66
C LYS A 469 -22.48 -59.45 18.50
N ASN A 470 -21.21 -59.46 18.17
CA ASN A 470 -20.36 -58.28 18.01
C ASN A 470 -19.99 -57.93 16.54
N LEU A 471 -20.73 -58.47 15.59
CA LEU A 471 -20.63 -58.16 14.19
C LEU A 471 -20.91 -56.64 13.98
N ARG A 472 -20.00 -55.95 13.26
CA ARG A 472 -20.17 -54.54 12.92
C ARG A 472 -19.74 -54.28 11.49
N ILE A 473 -20.49 -53.46 10.80
CA ILE A 473 -20.08 -52.87 9.53
C ILE A 473 -19.25 -51.66 9.81
N LYS A 474 -18.05 -51.60 9.25
CA LYS A 474 -17.11 -50.47 9.34
C LYS A 474 -16.66 -50.10 7.95
N TYR A 475 -16.16 -48.87 7.81
CA TYR A 475 -15.61 -48.31 6.56
C TYR A 475 -14.13 -48.07 6.66
N ASN A 476 -13.39 -48.33 5.58
CA ASN A 476 -11.99 -48.03 5.41
C ASN A 476 -11.74 -47.53 3.98
N LYS A 477 -11.01 -46.41 3.79
CA LYS A 477 -10.73 -45.82 2.47
C LYS A 477 -10.09 -46.80 1.46
N VAL A 478 -9.37 -47.81 1.91
CA VAL A 478 -8.69 -48.80 1.04
C VAL A 478 -9.60 -49.97 0.66
N PHE A 479 -10.43 -50.42 1.61
CA PHE A 479 -11.19 -51.66 1.48
C PHE A 479 -12.72 -51.45 1.33
N GLY A 480 -13.19 -50.22 1.49
CA GLY A 480 -14.63 -49.89 1.48
C GLY A 480 -15.32 -50.27 2.77
N TYR A 481 -16.62 -50.65 2.64
CA TYR A 481 -17.38 -51.20 3.75
C TYR A 481 -17.06 -52.67 3.96
N TYR A 482 -16.91 -53.06 5.22
CA TYR A 482 -16.58 -54.45 5.60
C TYR A 482 -17.23 -54.84 6.93
N LEU A 483 -17.51 -56.10 7.05
CA LEU A 483 -17.94 -56.78 8.28
C LEU A 483 -16.72 -57.14 9.11
N GLU A 484 -16.64 -56.66 10.36
CA GLU A 484 -15.58 -57.00 11.28
C GLU A 484 -16.04 -58.08 12.25
N VAL A 485 -15.37 -59.24 12.19
CA VAL A 485 -15.60 -60.38 13.07
C VAL A 485 -14.40 -60.63 13.93
N THR A 486 -14.56 -60.66 15.25
CA THR A 486 -13.47 -60.98 16.16
C THR A 486 -13.11 -62.48 16.11
N ASN A 487 -11.83 -62.77 16.37
CA ASN A 487 -11.33 -64.18 16.27
C ASN A 487 -12.13 -65.16 17.09
N SER A 488 -12.83 -64.78 18.15
CA SER A 488 -13.68 -65.60 19.01
C SER A 488 -14.95 -66.14 18.29
N TYR A 489 -15.33 -65.54 17.16
CA TYR A 489 -16.52 -65.94 16.41
C TYR A 489 -16.19 -66.40 14.99
N LYS A 490 -14.95 -66.71 14.70
CA LYS A 490 -14.46 -67.11 13.38
C LYS A 490 -15.12 -68.40 12.85
N ASP A 491 -15.43 -69.34 13.72
CA ASP A 491 -16.08 -70.60 13.34
C ASP A 491 -17.55 -70.43 12.97
N LEU A 492 -18.16 -69.28 13.25
CA LEU A 492 -19.55 -68.95 12.88
C LEU A 492 -19.65 -68.16 11.58
N VAL A 493 -18.53 -67.89 10.90
CA VAL A 493 -18.52 -67.14 9.65
C VAL A 493 -19.05 -68.01 8.52
N PRO A 494 -20.13 -67.61 7.77
CA PRO A 494 -20.69 -68.34 6.66
C PRO A 494 -19.76 -68.44 5.47
N GLU A 495 -19.93 -69.44 4.61
CA GLU A 495 -19.15 -69.66 3.36
C GLU A 495 -19.26 -68.51 2.37
N TYR A 496 -20.39 -67.74 2.37
CA TYR A 496 -20.60 -66.62 1.44
C TYR A 496 -19.87 -65.34 1.85
N TYR A 497 -19.22 -65.31 3.01
CA TYR A 497 -18.32 -64.20 3.41
C TYR A 497 -16.98 -64.33 2.70
N THR A 498 -16.65 -63.32 1.94
CA THR A 498 -15.32 -63.25 1.31
C THR A 498 -14.36 -62.49 2.21
N ARG A 499 -13.30 -63.16 2.66
CA ARG A 499 -12.30 -62.57 3.51
C ARG A 499 -11.39 -61.58 2.75
N LYS A 500 -11.23 -60.39 3.28
CA LYS A 500 -10.40 -59.32 2.70
C LYS A 500 -9.11 -59.10 3.46
N GLN A 501 -9.14 -59.16 4.80
CA GLN A 501 -7.98 -58.89 5.62
C GLN A 501 -8.05 -59.60 6.94
N THR A 502 -6.88 -60.09 7.41
CA THR A 502 -6.70 -60.67 8.74
C THR A 502 -5.95 -59.68 9.62
N LEU A 503 -6.51 -59.36 10.79
CA LEU A 503 -5.91 -58.53 11.82
C LEU A 503 -5.54 -59.39 13.01
N THR A 504 -4.78 -58.83 13.97
CA THR A 504 -4.32 -59.58 15.18
C THR A 504 -5.52 -60.12 16.00
N ASN A 505 -6.64 -59.35 16.11
CA ASN A 505 -7.74 -59.70 16.97
C ASN A 505 -9.10 -59.89 16.22
N ALA A 506 -9.12 -59.72 14.90
CA ALA A 506 -10.34 -59.78 14.09
C ALA A 506 -10.01 -60.10 12.62
N GLU A 507 -11.01 -60.52 11.86
CA GLU A 507 -10.94 -60.64 10.42
C GLU A 507 -12.01 -59.72 9.76
N ARG A 508 -11.71 -59.26 8.54
CA ARG A 508 -12.57 -58.36 7.77
C ARG A 508 -13.11 -59.12 6.58
N TYR A 509 -14.43 -59.06 6.42
CA TYR A 509 -15.18 -59.78 5.39
C TYR A 509 -16.04 -58.82 4.57
N ILE A 510 -16.38 -59.23 3.37
CA ILE A 510 -17.40 -58.60 2.55
C ILE A 510 -18.43 -59.65 2.12
N THR A 511 -19.68 -59.18 1.92
CA THR A 511 -20.73 -59.96 1.28
C THR A 511 -21.06 -59.36 -0.08
N PRO A 512 -21.65 -60.12 -1.05
CA PRO A 512 -22.10 -59.57 -2.32
C PRO A 512 -23.10 -58.44 -2.14
N GLU A 513 -24.02 -58.54 -1.20
CA GLU A 513 -25.05 -57.54 -0.87
C GLU A 513 -24.42 -56.25 -0.31
N LEU A 514 -23.46 -56.40 0.60
CA LEU A 514 -22.72 -55.24 1.13
C LEU A 514 -21.94 -54.53 0.05
N LYS A 515 -21.41 -55.25 -0.93
CA LYS A 515 -20.66 -54.69 -2.04
C LYS A 515 -21.54 -53.91 -3.02
N GLU A 516 -22.72 -54.44 -3.36
CA GLU A 516 -23.71 -53.79 -4.21
C GLU A 516 -24.25 -52.49 -3.56
N LEU A 517 -24.49 -52.53 -2.25
CA LEU A 517 -24.89 -51.35 -1.48
C LEU A 517 -23.76 -50.32 -1.40
N GLU A 518 -22.51 -50.76 -1.23
CA GLU A 518 -21.33 -49.89 -1.26
C GLU A 518 -21.22 -49.11 -2.58
N GLU A 519 -21.34 -49.80 -3.72
CA GLU A 519 -21.27 -49.19 -5.04
C GLU A 519 -22.39 -48.15 -5.23
N THR A 520 -23.54 -48.38 -4.64
CA THR A 520 -24.70 -47.47 -4.67
C THR A 520 -24.43 -46.23 -3.77
N ILE A 521 -23.96 -46.40 -2.54
CA ILE A 521 -23.71 -45.32 -1.59
C ILE A 521 -22.55 -44.44 -2.04
N LEU A 522 -21.41 -45.02 -2.41
CA LEU A 522 -20.26 -44.28 -2.85
C LEU A 522 -20.49 -43.58 -4.17
N GLY A 523 -21.20 -44.24 -5.11
CA GLY A 523 -21.63 -43.61 -6.37
C GLY A 523 -22.56 -42.42 -6.16
N ALA A 524 -23.47 -42.48 -5.19
CA ALA A 524 -24.34 -41.37 -4.83
C ALA A 524 -23.56 -40.23 -4.16
N GLU A 525 -22.59 -40.54 -3.30
CA GLU A 525 -21.75 -39.55 -2.61
C GLU A 525 -20.86 -38.75 -3.58
N ASP A 526 -20.15 -39.46 -4.49
CA ASP A 526 -19.33 -38.81 -5.52
C ASP A 526 -20.19 -37.92 -6.44
N LYS A 527 -21.36 -38.39 -6.84
CA LYS A 527 -22.30 -37.58 -7.66
C LYS A 527 -22.87 -36.40 -6.92
N LEU A 528 -23.23 -36.57 -5.64
CA LEU A 528 -23.72 -35.48 -4.78
C LEU A 528 -22.69 -34.37 -4.67
N THR A 529 -21.44 -34.71 -4.32
CA THR A 529 -20.36 -33.76 -4.16
C THR A 529 -20.07 -33.03 -5.47
N ALA A 530 -20.07 -33.73 -6.60
CA ALA A 530 -19.85 -33.12 -7.91
C ALA A 530 -20.98 -32.14 -8.29
N LEU A 531 -22.25 -32.54 -8.04
CA LEU A 531 -23.42 -31.71 -8.34
C LEU A 531 -23.46 -30.46 -7.42
N GLU A 532 -23.22 -30.65 -6.13
CA GLU A 532 -23.14 -29.50 -5.20
C GLU A 532 -22.05 -28.51 -5.61
N TYR A 533 -20.89 -28.99 -6.07
CA TYR A 533 -19.82 -28.15 -6.59
C TYR A 533 -20.26 -27.40 -7.87
N GLU A 534 -20.93 -28.05 -8.79
CA GLU A 534 -21.46 -27.42 -10.01
C GLU A 534 -22.45 -26.29 -9.68
N ILE A 535 -23.40 -26.57 -8.76
CA ILE A 535 -24.37 -25.57 -8.31
C ILE A 535 -23.69 -24.41 -7.61
N PHE A 536 -22.75 -24.68 -6.74
CA PHE A 536 -21.95 -23.64 -6.08
C PHE A 536 -21.22 -22.74 -7.11
N CYS A 537 -20.61 -23.33 -8.13
CA CYS A 537 -19.97 -22.56 -9.20
C CYS A 537 -20.99 -21.70 -9.97
N ARG A 538 -22.20 -22.20 -10.20
CA ARG A 538 -23.28 -21.44 -10.85
C ARG A 538 -23.71 -20.25 -10.01
N VAL A 539 -23.95 -20.44 -8.72
CA VAL A 539 -24.29 -19.35 -7.78
C VAL A 539 -23.16 -18.31 -7.73
N ARG A 540 -21.92 -18.74 -7.60
CA ARG A 540 -20.74 -17.86 -7.61
C ARG A 540 -20.65 -17.03 -8.90
N ASN A 541 -20.86 -17.63 -10.06
CA ASN A 541 -20.83 -16.92 -11.34
C ASN A 541 -21.98 -15.90 -11.47
N GLN A 542 -23.19 -16.22 -10.99
CA GLN A 542 -24.29 -15.26 -10.95
C GLN A 542 -23.98 -14.04 -10.09
N ILE A 543 -23.27 -14.22 -8.98
CA ILE A 543 -22.78 -13.10 -8.15
C ILE A 543 -21.70 -12.31 -8.89
N ALA A 544 -20.77 -12.98 -9.58
CA ALA A 544 -19.71 -12.32 -10.36
C ALA A 544 -20.28 -11.40 -11.46
N GLU A 545 -21.38 -11.77 -12.10
CA GLU A 545 -22.08 -10.93 -13.10
C GLU A 545 -22.57 -9.59 -12.53
N GLN A 546 -22.71 -9.47 -11.21
CA GLN A 546 -23.17 -8.25 -10.53
C GLN A 546 -22.03 -7.41 -9.95
N VAL A 547 -20.79 -7.64 -10.37
CA VAL A 547 -19.58 -7.02 -9.80
C VAL A 547 -19.66 -5.48 -9.75
N VAL A 548 -20.17 -4.83 -10.79
CA VAL A 548 -20.27 -3.36 -10.87
C VAL A 548 -21.17 -2.81 -9.75
N ARG A 549 -22.39 -3.40 -9.58
CA ARG A 549 -23.33 -3.00 -8.53
C ARG A 549 -22.73 -3.14 -7.13
N ILE A 550 -22.04 -4.26 -6.92
CA ILE A 550 -21.38 -4.58 -5.64
C ILE A 550 -20.25 -3.59 -5.36
N GLN A 551 -19.44 -3.23 -6.35
CA GLN A 551 -18.34 -2.26 -6.18
C GLN A 551 -18.86 -0.85 -5.88
N HIS A 552 -19.92 -0.39 -6.54
CA HIS A 552 -20.58 0.89 -6.23
C HIS A 552 -21.08 0.92 -4.78
N THR A 553 -21.76 -0.14 -4.36
CA THR A 553 -22.24 -0.29 -2.98
C THR A 553 -21.07 -0.31 -1.99
N ALA A 554 -20.00 -1.07 -2.26
CA ALA A 554 -18.81 -1.12 -1.41
C ALA A 554 -18.15 0.26 -1.24
N LYS A 555 -18.04 1.03 -2.32
CA LYS A 555 -17.52 2.39 -2.32
C LYS A 555 -18.40 3.34 -1.50
N ALA A 556 -19.72 3.25 -1.64
CA ALA A 556 -20.66 4.03 -0.84
C ALA A 556 -20.54 3.70 0.66
N ILE A 557 -20.47 2.43 1.03
CA ILE A 557 -20.28 1.97 2.41
C ILE A 557 -18.93 2.46 2.98
N ALA A 558 -17.85 2.36 2.22
CA ALA A 558 -16.54 2.85 2.62
C ALA A 558 -16.56 4.38 2.89
N GLY A 559 -17.22 5.15 2.04
CA GLY A 559 -17.43 6.59 2.23
C GLY A 559 -18.22 6.91 3.50
N LEU A 560 -19.35 6.24 3.72
CA LEU A 560 -20.18 6.41 4.92
C LEU A 560 -19.38 6.10 6.20
N ASP A 561 -18.59 5.05 6.21
CA ASP A 561 -17.76 4.66 7.34
C ASP A 561 -16.68 5.72 7.66
N VAL A 562 -16.04 6.29 6.62
CA VAL A 562 -15.09 7.40 6.79
C VAL A 562 -15.78 8.60 7.46
N PHE A 563 -16.94 9.04 6.96
CA PHE A 563 -17.61 10.21 7.53
C PHE A 563 -18.14 9.96 8.94
N ALA A 564 -18.62 8.76 9.23
CA ALA A 564 -19.00 8.34 10.58
C ALA A 564 -17.79 8.35 11.53
N SER A 565 -16.63 7.89 11.06
CA SER A 565 -15.35 7.94 11.80
C SER A 565 -14.93 9.37 12.09
N LEU A 566 -14.90 10.25 11.08
CA LEU A 566 -14.51 11.66 11.22
C LEU A 566 -15.47 12.42 12.15
N ALA A 567 -16.77 12.17 12.07
CA ALA A 567 -17.78 12.76 12.94
C ALA A 567 -17.61 12.33 14.41
N LEU A 568 -17.35 11.05 14.65
CA LEU A 568 -17.06 10.53 15.99
C LEU A 568 -15.79 11.15 16.58
N VAL A 569 -14.72 11.21 15.79
CA VAL A 569 -13.46 11.82 16.23
C VAL A 569 -13.64 13.31 16.54
N ALA A 570 -14.43 14.01 15.74
CA ALA A 570 -14.73 15.43 15.93
C ALA A 570 -15.50 15.68 17.25
N GLU A 571 -16.41 14.79 17.61
CA GLU A 571 -17.14 14.88 18.87
C GLU A 571 -16.22 14.53 20.06
N GLN A 572 -15.56 13.38 20.02
CA GLN A 572 -14.73 12.91 21.14
C GLN A 572 -13.57 13.83 21.50
N ASN A 573 -13.03 14.54 20.49
CA ASN A 573 -11.86 15.40 20.64
C ASN A 573 -12.22 16.90 20.64
N SER A 574 -13.51 17.25 20.63
CA SER A 574 -13.97 18.64 20.55
C SER A 574 -13.34 19.39 19.38
N TYR A 575 -13.31 18.76 18.22
CA TYR A 575 -12.84 19.40 16.98
C TYR A 575 -13.95 20.27 16.38
N VAL A 576 -13.54 21.34 15.73
CA VAL A 576 -14.47 22.33 15.16
C VAL A 576 -14.45 22.28 13.63
N ARG A 577 -15.58 22.63 13.02
CA ARG A 577 -15.68 22.81 11.56
C ARG A 577 -14.79 23.95 11.09
N PRO A 578 -13.82 23.72 10.20
CA PRO A 578 -13.05 24.78 9.59
C PRO A 578 -13.90 25.56 8.56
N LYS A 579 -13.68 26.87 8.46
CA LYS A 579 -14.21 27.69 7.39
C LYS A 579 -13.19 27.75 6.24
N MET A 580 -13.57 27.32 5.05
CA MET A 580 -12.68 27.33 3.89
C MET A 580 -12.76 28.66 3.15
N ASN A 581 -11.61 29.20 2.75
CA ASN A 581 -11.54 30.46 1.97
C ASN A 581 -10.57 30.34 0.80
N GLU A 582 -10.81 31.14 -0.24
CA GLU A 582 -9.96 31.27 -1.42
C GLU A 582 -9.01 32.50 -1.35
N LYS A 583 -9.08 33.25 -0.24
CA LYS A 583 -8.29 34.49 -0.05
C LYS A 583 -6.86 34.18 0.45
N GLY A 584 -6.54 32.91 0.69
CA GLY A 584 -5.24 32.45 1.20
C GLY A 584 -4.97 32.88 2.65
N ILE A 585 -6.01 33.13 3.45
CA ILE A 585 -5.87 33.49 4.87
C ILE A 585 -5.85 32.20 5.69
N LEU A 586 -4.83 32.05 6.53
CA LEU A 586 -4.74 31.02 7.55
C LEU A 586 -4.90 31.66 8.92
N ASN A 587 -6.03 31.47 9.56
CA ASN A 587 -6.32 31.99 10.89
C ASN A 587 -6.88 30.90 11.79
N ILE A 588 -6.04 30.38 12.67
CA ILE A 588 -6.33 29.31 13.61
C ILE A 588 -6.28 29.89 15.02
N LYS A 589 -7.33 29.71 15.78
CA LYS A 589 -7.42 30.13 17.19
C LYS A 589 -7.37 28.89 18.08
N SER A 590 -6.51 28.95 19.09
CA SER A 590 -6.32 27.86 20.05
C SER A 590 -6.10 26.52 19.37
N GLY A 591 -5.20 26.48 18.38
CA GLY A 591 -4.85 25.26 17.65
C GLY A 591 -4.11 24.27 18.54
N ARG A 592 -4.39 22.97 18.37
CA ARG A 592 -3.76 21.86 19.08
C ARG A 592 -3.16 20.88 18.11
N HIS A 593 -2.13 20.15 18.54
CA HIS A 593 -1.53 19.11 17.71
C HIS A 593 -2.33 17.80 17.87
N PRO A 594 -2.99 17.29 16.81
CA PRO A 594 -3.96 16.18 16.94
C PRO A 594 -3.35 14.90 17.50
N VAL A 595 -2.09 14.61 17.20
CA VAL A 595 -1.40 13.41 17.67
C VAL A 595 -0.82 13.62 19.06
N VAL A 596 -0.09 14.73 19.27
CA VAL A 596 0.61 14.98 20.55
C VAL A 596 -0.38 15.14 21.70
N GLU A 597 -1.54 15.80 21.50
CA GLU A 597 -2.57 15.93 22.53
C GLU A 597 -3.12 14.56 22.99
N LYS A 598 -3.09 13.54 22.13
CA LYS A 598 -3.51 12.17 22.45
C LYS A 598 -2.41 11.33 23.10
N MET A 599 -1.15 11.68 22.87
CA MET A 599 0.00 10.96 23.43
C MET A 599 0.37 11.46 24.83
N ILE A 600 0.06 12.70 25.15
CA ILE A 600 0.33 13.28 26.47
C ILE A 600 -0.70 12.72 27.47
N THR A 601 -0.22 12.02 28.50
CA THR A 601 -1.07 11.41 29.53
C THR A 601 -1.10 12.20 30.83
N ASN A 602 -0.06 12.98 31.12
CA ASN A 602 0.13 13.62 32.46
C ASN A 602 -0.02 15.14 32.44
N ASP A 603 -0.03 15.78 31.27
CA ASP A 603 -0.12 17.23 31.11
C ASP A 603 -1.22 17.59 30.11
N MET A 604 -1.73 18.84 30.21
CA MET A 604 -2.60 19.40 29.16
C MET A 604 -1.76 19.94 28.00
N PHE A 605 -2.23 19.72 26.77
CA PHE A 605 -1.60 20.34 25.59
C PHE A 605 -1.82 21.85 25.63
N ILE A 606 -0.75 22.62 25.38
CA ILE A 606 -0.83 24.08 25.32
C ILE A 606 -1.21 24.52 23.90
N GLU A 607 -2.39 25.04 23.75
CA GLU A 607 -2.94 25.55 22.49
C GLU A 607 -2.26 26.83 22.02
N ASN A 608 -2.18 27.03 20.70
CA ASN A 608 -1.53 28.19 20.09
C ASN A 608 -2.35 28.80 18.96
N ASP A 609 -2.31 30.12 18.85
CA ASP A 609 -2.87 30.87 17.74
C ASP A 609 -1.91 30.89 16.56
N THR A 610 -2.47 30.95 15.33
CA THR A 610 -1.69 31.11 14.11
C THR A 610 -2.44 32.03 13.16
N TYR A 611 -1.74 33.01 12.64
CA TYR A 611 -2.27 33.89 11.61
C TYR A 611 -1.23 34.09 10.50
N LEU A 612 -1.55 33.72 9.27
CA LEU A 612 -0.77 34.03 8.07
C LEU A 612 -1.72 34.58 6.98
N ASP A 613 -1.23 35.52 6.20
CA ASP A 613 -1.94 36.09 5.06
C ASP A 613 -1.02 36.28 3.83
N ASN A 614 -1.59 36.71 2.72
CA ASN A 614 -0.82 36.94 1.50
C ASN A 614 -0.25 38.39 1.40
N LYS A 615 -0.39 39.20 2.48
CA LYS A 615 -0.05 40.62 2.47
C LYS A 615 1.01 41.00 3.51
N ASN A 616 0.59 41.07 4.79
CA ASN A 616 1.39 41.63 5.86
C ASN A 616 2.02 40.59 6.77
N ASN A 617 1.49 39.37 6.84
CA ASN A 617 2.02 38.31 7.67
C ASN A 617 2.14 37.01 6.85
N ARG A 618 3.04 37.01 5.90
CA ARG A 618 3.27 35.87 5.01
C ARG A 618 4.25 34.90 5.60
N ILE A 619 5.30 35.41 6.23
CA ILE A 619 6.35 34.62 6.86
C ILE A 619 6.37 34.90 8.36
N ALA A 620 6.26 33.88 9.16
CA ALA A 620 6.48 33.91 10.59
C ALA A 620 7.85 33.31 10.93
N ILE A 621 8.78 34.14 11.36
CA ILE A 621 10.08 33.71 11.87
C ILE A 621 9.89 33.36 13.35
N ILE A 622 10.19 32.10 13.71
CA ILE A 622 9.93 31.58 15.05
C ILE A 622 11.27 31.27 15.73
N THR A 623 11.60 32.06 16.75
CA THR A 623 12.82 31.91 17.53
C THR A 623 12.54 31.24 18.89
N GLY A 624 13.57 30.67 19.49
CA GLY A 624 13.51 30.05 20.80
C GLY A 624 14.33 28.76 20.88
N PRO A 625 14.47 28.17 22.09
CA PRO A 625 15.29 27.00 22.28
C PRO A 625 14.69 25.74 21.65
N ASN A 626 15.54 24.75 21.39
CA ASN A 626 15.10 23.40 21.07
C ASN A 626 14.36 22.80 22.27
N MET A 627 13.50 21.83 22.08
CA MET A 627 12.61 21.24 23.07
C MET A 627 11.48 22.16 23.58
N ALA A 628 11.45 23.43 23.23
CA ALA A 628 10.38 24.32 23.65
C ALA A 628 9.07 24.16 22.86
N GLY A 629 9.07 23.38 21.75
CA GLY A 629 7.87 23.04 20.97
C GLY A 629 7.72 23.74 19.62
N LYS A 630 8.76 24.41 19.07
CA LYS A 630 8.72 25.06 17.74
C LYS A 630 8.26 24.13 16.65
N SER A 631 8.95 23.01 16.48
CA SER A 631 8.65 22.01 15.42
C SER A 631 7.27 21.39 15.60
N THR A 632 6.84 21.15 16.85
CA THR A 632 5.49 20.67 17.16
C THR A 632 4.42 21.67 16.72
N TYR A 633 4.62 22.95 17.03
CA TYR A 633 3.71 24.04 16.61
C TYR A 633 3.63 24.16 15.07
N MET A 634 4.75 24.08 14.37
CA MET A 634 4.74 24.17 12.91
C MET A 634 4.04 22.97 12.27
N ARG A 635 4.35 21.75 12.73
CA ARG A 635 3.67 20.53 12.25
C ARG A 635 2.17 20.56 12.56
N GLN A 636 1.77 21.05 13.75
CA GLN A 636 0.36 21.24 14.12
C GLN A 636 -0.39 22.03 13.04
N ASN A 637 0.18 23.14 12.56
CA ASN A 637 -0.47 23.99 11.56
C ASN A 637 -0.59 23.28 10.20
N ALA A 638 0.45 22.56 9.78
CA ALA A 638 0.40 21.75 8.56
C ALA A 638 -0.67 20.64 8.66
N LEU A 639 -0.76 19.95 9.79
CA LEU A 639 -1.77 18.91 10.03
C LEU A 639 -3.19 19.47 10.08
N ILE A 640 -3.41 20.64 10.70
CA ILE A 640 -4.72 21.30 10.72
C ILE A 640 -5.17 21.67 9.30
N VAL A 641 -4.28 22.23 8.48
CA VAL A 641 -4.56 22.56 7.07
C VAL A 641 -4.89 21.31 6.27
N LEU A 642 -4.10 20.26 6.44
CA LEU A 642 -4.31 18.97 5.77
C LEU A 642 -5.66 18.37 6.18
N MET A 643 -5.98 18.29 7.48
CA MET A 643 -7.25 17.78 7.98
C MET A 643 -8.44 18.54 7.41
N ALA A 644 -8.35 19.88 7.33
CA ALA A 644 -9.41 20.71 6.73
C ALA A 644 -9.64 20.36 5.25
N GLN A 645 -8.58 20.15 4.46
CA GLN A 645 -8.67 19.80 3.04
C GLN A 645 -8.99 18.33 2.78
N VAL A 646 -8.84 17.46 3.75
CA VAL A 646 -9.43 16.11 3.74
C VAL A 646 -10.95 16.15 3.90
N GLY A 647 -11.49 17.22 4.48
CA GLY A 647 -12.89 17.34 4.83
C GLY A 647 -13.18 16.92 6.27
N SER A 648 -12.16 16.95 7.14
CA SER A 648 -12.29 16.65 8.58
C SER A 648 -12.44 17.94 9.40
N PHE A 649 -13.09 17.86 10.55
CA PHE A 649 -13.02 18.88 11.58
C PHE A 649 -11.61 18.92 12.18
N VAL A 650 -11.24 20.07 12.75
CA VAL A 650 -9.86 20.38 13.15
C VAL A 650 -9.73 20.67 14.64
N PRO A 651 -8.58 20.32 15.26
CA PRO A 651 -8.28 20.58 16.66
C PRO A 651 -7.99 22.07 16.93
N ALA A 652 -9.03 22.88 17.01
CA ALA A 652 -8.93 24.31 17.29
C ALA A 652 -10.22 24.83 17.96
N GLN A 653 -10.19 26.06 18.51
CA GLN A 653 -11.40 26.75 18.93
C GLN A 653 -12.16 27.33 17.74
N SER A 654 -11.43 27.85 16.74
CA SER A 654 -11.96 28.24 15.45
C SER A 654 -10.86 28.23 14.41
N ALA A 655 -11.20 27.94 13.15
CA ALA A 655 -10.24 27.89 12.05
C ALA A 655 -10.87 28.47 10.78
N ASN A 656 -10.15 29.42 10.15
CA ASN A 656 -10.46 29.92 8.82
C ASN A 656 -9.23 29.65 7.93
N ILE A 657 -9.37 28.72 7.00
CA ILE A 657 -8.24 28.11 6.29
C ILE A 657 -8.37 28.39 4.80
N GLY A 658 -7.35 29.08 4.26
CA GLY A 658 -7.17 29.26 2.83
C GLY A 658 -6.71 27.96 2.17
N ILE A 659 -7.28 27.64 1.02
CA ILE A 659 -6.90 26.46 0.26
C ILE A 659 -5.43 26.53 -0.10
N VAL A 660 -4.73 25.43 0.13
CA VAL A 660 -3.31 25.23 -0.09
C VAL A 660 -3.14 24.16 -1.17
N ASP A 661 -2.35 24.47 -2.19
CA ASP A 661 -2.06 23.52 -3.28
C ASP A 661 -0.98 22.52 -2.94
N ARG A 662 -0.03 22.90 -2.05
CA ARG A 662 1.11 22.08 -1.63
C ARG A 662 1.50 22.39 -0.20
N ILE A 663 1.87 21.35 0.55
CA ILE A 663 2.55 21.50 1.83
C ILE A 663 3.95 20.93 1.65
N PHE A 664 4.96 21.74 2.02
CA PHE A 664 6.34 21.29 2.08
C PHE A 664 6.86 21.41 3.50
N THR A 665 7.56 20.37 3.93
CA THR A 665 8.19 20.36 5.24
C THR A 665 9.67 20.03 5.13
N ARG A 666 10.48 20.83 5.79
CA ARG A 666 11.86 20.54 6.10
C ARG A 666 12.01 20.59 7.61
N VAL A 667 12.08 19.42 8.25
CA VAL A 667 12.12 19.30 9.72
C VAL A 667 13.20 18.29 10.12
N GLY A 668 14.20 18.77 10.89
CA GLY A 668 15.27 17.93 11.49
C GLY A 668 16.20 17.26 10.48
N ALA A 669 17.42 16.97 10.85
CA ALA A 669 18.31 16.11 10.07
C ALA A 669 18.02 14.65 10.44
N SER A 670 17.61 13.83 9.47
CA SER A 670 17.83 12.39 9.56
C SER A 670 19.17 12.11 8.88
N ASP A 671 20.11 11.55 9.61
CA ASP A 671 21.32 11.00 9.01
C ASP A 671 20.91 9.87 8.06
N ASP A 672 21.06 10.11 6.77
CA ASP A 672 20.94 9.08 5.77
C ASP A 672 22.33 8.52 5.45
N LEU A 673 22.77 7.62 6.33
CA LEU A 673 24.07 6.95 6.18
C LEU A 673 24.14 6.07 4.92
N ALA A 674 22.97 5.67 4.39
CA ALA A 674 22.90 4.79 3.23
C ALA A 674 23.21 5.50 1.91
N SER A 675 22.88 6.79 1.79
CA SER A 675 23.13 7.57 0.57
C SER A 675 24.55 8.11 0.45
N GLY A 676 25.38 8.03 1.51
CA GLY A 676 26.73 8.59 1.55
C GLY A 676 26.78 10.12 1.41
N GLN A 677 25.64 10.81 1.40
CA GLN A 677 25.56 12.26 1.33
C GLN A 677 25.71 12.90 2.71
N SER A 678 26.37 14.04 2.78
CA SER A 678 26.42 14.79 4.03
C SER A 678 25.01 15.32 4.40
N THR A 679 24.72 15.39 5.71
CA THR A 679 23.44 15.94 6.22
C THR A 679 23.13 17.33 5.67
N PHE A 680 24.15 18.14 5.44
CA PHE A 680 24.00 19.46 4.82
C PHE A 680 23.60 19.39 3.35
N MET A 681 24.15 18.43 2.58
CA MET A 681 23.77 18.25 1.17
C MET A 681 22.32 17.79 1.04
N VAL A 682 21.89 16.83 1.88
CA VAL A 682 20.48 16.40 1.93
C VAL A 682 19.56 17.58 2.26
N GLU A 683 19.94 18.41 3.24
CA GLU A 683 19.20 19.62 3.60
C GLU A 683 19.09 20.59 2.41
N MET A 684 20.19 20.86 1.71
CA MET A 684 20.18 21.78 0.57
C MET A 684 19.38 21.23 -0.61
N ASN A 685 19.40 19.94 -0.85
CA ASN A 685 18.56 19.31 -1.87
C ASN A 685 17.07 19.45 -1.55
N GLU A 686 16.67 19.25 -0.29
CA GLU A 686 15.29 19.46 0.14
C GLU A 686 14.86 20.93 0.00
N VAL A 687 15.70 21.89 0.44
CA VAL A 687 15.42 23.32 0.30
C VAL A 687 15.33 23.73 -1.17
N ALA A 688 16.29 23.30 -2.00
CA ALA A 688 16.27 23.58 -3.45
C ALA A 688 14.98 23.07 -4.09
N ASN A 689 14.54 21.88 -3.69
CA ASN A 689 13.26 21.35 -4.12
C ASN A 689 12.08 22.22 -3.76
N ILE A 690 11.98 22.60 -2.49
CA ILE A 690 10.90 23.45 -1.99
C ILE A 690 10.85 24.75 -2.79
N LEU A 691 11.99 25.41 -2.95
CA LEU A 691 12.06 26.70 -3.66
C LEU A 691 11.71 26.62 -5.14
N ARG A 692 11.97 25.49 -5.81
CA ARG A 692 11.64 25.28 -7.22
C ARG A 692 10.18 24.94 -7.46
N ASN A 693 9.56 24.20 -6.53
CA ASN A 693 8.23 23.61 -6.75
C ASN A 693 7.11 24.28 -5.96
N ALA A 694 7.42 25.12 -4.97
CA ALA A 694 6.40 25.84 -4.23
C ALA A 694 5.76 26.94 -5.08
N THR A 695 4.52 27.25 -4.78
CA THR A 695 3.72 28.32 -5.40
C THR A 695 3.32 29.36 -4.35
N SER A 696 2.74 30.45 -4.77
CA SER A 696 2.17 31.46 -3.85
C SER A 696 1.01 30.93 -2.98
N SER A 697 0.42 29.82 -3.35
CA SER A 697 -0.65 29.15 -2.59
C SER A 697 -0.13 28.06 -1.66
N SER A 698 1.17 27.77 -1.69
CA SER A 698 1.79 26.74 -0.86
C SER A 698 1.96 27.15 0.61
N LEU A 699 2.04 26.13 1.49
CA LEU A 699 2.42 26.29 2.89
C LEU A 699 3.77 25.63 3.13
N LEU A 700 4.74 26.41 3.58
CA LEU A 700 6.11 25.94 3.85
C LEU A 700 6.37 25.86 5.35
N ILE A 701 6.92 24.73 5.78
CA ILE A 701 7.37 24.48 7.15
C ILE A 701 8.87 24.25 7.11
N LEU A 702 9.65 25.25 7.49
CA LEU A 702 11.09 25.25 7.41
C LEU A 702 11.70 25.31 8.82
N ASP A 703 12.38 24.26 9.24
CA ASP A 703 12.94 24.14 10.58
C ASP A 703 14.48 24.03 10.51
N GLU A 704 15.15 24.99 11.15
CA GLU A 704 16.61 25.03 11.34
C GLU A 704 17.44 24.97 10.04
N ILE A 705 17.07 25.75 9.04
CA ILE A 705 17.82 25.83 7.77
C ILE A 705 19.21 26.44 8.01
N GLY A 706 20.26 25.83 7.40
CA GLY A 706 21.64 26.26 7.45
C GLY A 706 22.43 25.74 8.66
N ARG A 707 21.88 24.80 9.44
CA ARG A 707 22.55 24.29 10.66
C ARG A 707 23.72 23.34 10.36
N GLY A 708 23.76 22.73 9.21
CA GLY A 708 24.76 21.72 8.83
C GLY A 708 26.10 22.26 8.37
N THR A 709 26.32 23.60 8.40
CA THR A 709 27.54 24.26 7.91
C THR A 709 28.05 25.32 8.90
N SER A 710 29.02 26.16 8.49
CA SER A 710 29.52 27.26 9.32
C SER A 710 28.39 28.25 9.63
N THR A 711 28.44 28.90 10.82
CA THR A 711 27.38 29.84 11.26
C THR A 711 27.13 30.96 10.25
N ILE A 712 28.20 31.48 9.64
CA ILE A 712 28.11 32.59 8.68
C ILE A 712 27.47 32.14 7.39
N ASP A 713 27.90 31.00 6.84
CA ASP A 713 27.32 30.45 5.61
C ASP A 713 25.85 30.05 5.83
N GLY A 714 25.56 29.36 6.94
CA GLY A 714 24.22 28.96 7.31
C GLY A 714 23.26 30.14 7.47
N LEU A 715 23.70 31.19 8.18
CA LEU A 715 22.92 32.41 8.33
C LEU A 715 22.67 33.09 6.97
N SER A 716 23.70 33.17 6.12
CA SER A 716 23.62 33.82 4.80
C SER A 716 22.61 33.08 3.90
N ILE A 717 22.64 31.76 3.91
CA ILE A 717 21.68 30.91 3.16
C ILE A 717 20.27 31.10 3.70
N ALA A 718 20.09 30.99 5.02
CA ALA A 718 18.76 31.15 5.65
C ALA A 718 18.14 32.52 5.36
N TRP A 719 18.97 33.58 5.44
CA TRP A 719 18.57 34.94 5.11
C TRP A 719 18.10 35.07 3.66
N ALA A 720 18.90 34.62 2.71
CA ALA A 720 18.57 34.62 1.28
C ALA A 720 17.31 33.81 0.96
N VAL A 721 17.12 32.67 1.61
CA VAL A 721 15.91 31.83 1.48
C VAL A 721 14.66 32.60 1.92
N VAL A 722 14.71 33.27 3.08
CA VAL A 722 13.58 34.09 3.56
C VAL A 722 13.27 35.26 2.60
N GLU A 723 14.31 35.97 2.12
CA GLU A 723 14.11 37.05 1.12
C GLU A 723 13.50 36.53 -0.17
N TYR A 724 13.95 35.38 -0.67
CA TYR A 724 13.44 34.76 -1.88
C TYR A 724 11.96 34.39 -1.71
N ILE A 725 11.59 33.73 -0.61
CA ILE A 725 10.20 33.33 -0.32
C ILE A 725 9.29 34.54 -0.10
N SER A 726 9.79 35.60 0.58
CA SER A 726 9.00 36.78 0.90
C SER A 726 8.55 37.59 -0.33
N ASN A 727 9.29 37.48 -1.43
CA ASN A 727 9.03 38.23 -2.64
C ASN A 727 7.84 37.66 -3.45
N PRO A 728 6.69 38.38 -3.53
CA PRO A 728 5.52 37.89 -4.25
C PRO A 728 5.71 37.74 -5.76
N LYS A 729 6.77 38.37 -6.32
CA LYS A 729 7.08 38.23 -7.75
C LYS A 729 7.91 36.99 -8.06
N ILE A 730 8.55 36.40 -7.04
CA ILE A 730 9.37 35.20 -7.19
C ILE A 730 8.58 34.01 -6.71
N LEU A 731 8.20 33.98 -5.43
CA LEU A 731 7.49 32.86 -4.84
C LEU A 731 6.24 33.31 -4.05
N GLY A 732 6.40 34.02 -2.96
CA GLY A 732 5.30 34.54 -2.18
C GLY A 732 4.49 33.53 -1.39
N ALA A 733 5.09 32.40 -0.98
CA ALA A 733 4.43 31.34 -0.23
C ALA A 733 4.27 31.70 1.27
N LYS A 734 3.20 31.18 1.89
CA LYS A 734 3.01 31.25 3.34
C LYS A 734 4.02 30.32 4.04
N THR A 735 4.75 30.87 5.02
CA THR A 735 5.87 30.14 5.62
C THR A 735 5.92 30.27 7.14
N LEU A 736 6.09 29.14 7.81
CA LEU A 736 6.53 29.06 9.19
C LEU A 736 8.01 28.68 9.18
N PHE A 737 8.86 29.57 9.67
CA PHE A 737 10.31 29.45 9.62
C PHE A 737 10.90 29.43 11.03
N ALA A 738 11.26 28.26 11.54
CA ALA A 738 11.94 28.18 12.84
C ALA A 738 13.47 28.24 12.67
N THR A 739 14.11 29.00 13.54
CA THR A 739 15.56 29.23 13.46
C THR A 739 16.18 29.45 14.84
N HIS A 740 17.49 29.18 14.90
CA HIS A 740 18.37 29.58 16.00
C HIS A 740 19.15 30.85 15.72
N TYR A 741 19.10 31.33 14.47
CA TYR A 741 19.76 32.58 14.09
C TYR A 741 18.92 33.78 14.53
N HIS A 742 19.32 34.42 15.63
CA HIS A 742 18.61 35.60 16.16
C HIS A 742 18.68 36.78 15.20
N GLU A 743 19.74 36.85 14.39
CA GLU A 743 19.96 37.87 13.37
C GLU A 743 18.83 37.91 12.32
N LEU A 744 18.17 36.78 12.04
CA LEU A 744 17.04 36.74 11.13
C LEU A 744 15.84 37.57 11.62
N THR A 745 15.77 37.89 12.90
CA THR A 745 14.68 38.73 13.43
C THR A 745 14.77 40.18 12.91
N GLU A 746 15.91 40.62 12.41
CA GLU A 746 16.05 41.93 11.77
C GLU A 746 15.28 42.06 10.46
N LEU A 747 14.84 40.95 9.87
CA LEU A 747 14.05 40.93 8.63
C LEU A 747 12.67 41.56 8.79
N GLU A 748 12.06 41.53 9.99
CA GLU A 748 10.76 42.15 10.27
C GLU A 748 10.76 43.65 9.96
N GLY A 749 11.85 44.35 10.23
CA GLY A 749 11.97 45.78 9.91
C GLY A 749 12.31 46.07 8.44
N LYS A 750 12.83 45.08 7.71
CA LYS A 750 13.30 45.21 6.33
C LYS A 750 12.30 44.74 5.29
N LEU A 751 11.48 43.73 5.62
CA LEU A 751 10.49 43.12 4.75
C LEU A 751 9.08 43.28 5.38
N SER A 752 8.17 43.90 4.64
CA SER A 752 6.83 44.27 5.14
C SER A 752 5.90 43.11 5.44
N ASN A 753 6.25 41.89 5.01
CA ASN A 753 5.43 40.68 5.12
C ASN A 753 6.07 39.58 5.97
N VAL A 754 7.11 39.94 6.73
CA VAL A 754 7.81 39.06 7.68
C VAL A 754 7.53 39.57 9.09
N ASN A 755 7.13 38.67 9.97
CA ASN A 755 6.87 38.96 11.37
C ASN A 755 7.58 37.96 12.28
N ASN A 756 8.05 38.46 13.42
CA ASN A 756 8.76 37.67 14.40
C ASN A 756 7.83 37.13 15.48
N TYR A 757 8.10 35.87 15.83
CA TYR A 757 7.46 35.19 16.92
C TYR A 757 8.50 34.46 17.78
N CYS A 758 8.22 34.28 19.05
CA CYS A 758 9.07 33.50 19.93
C CYS A 758 8.25 32.61 20.85
N ILE A 759 8.91 31.60 21.41
CA ILE A 759 8.28 30.79 22.46
C ILE A 759 8.43 31.53 23.77
N ALA A 760 7.31 31.72 24.46
CA ALA A 760 7.29 32.35 25.78
C ALA A 760 8.01 31.47 26.80
N VAL A 761 8.94 32.09 27.53
CA VAL A 761 9.75 31.46 28.58
C VAL A 761 9.50 32.20 29.88
N LYS A 762 9.36 31.47 30.97
CA LYS A 762 9.31 32.08 32.32
C LYS A 762 10.58 31.73 33.05
N GLU A 763 11.37 32.77 33.37
CA GLU A 763 12.55 32.62 34.18
C GLU A 763 12.18 32.55 35.66
N LYS A 764 12.74 31.56 36.38
CA LYS A 764 12.56 31.38 37.81
C LYS A 764 13.93 31.22 38.47
N GLY A 765 14.60 32.34 38.69
CA GLY A 765 16.01 32.35 39.10
C GLY A 765 16.91 31.81 37.99
N ASP A 766 17.75 30.84 38.30
CA ASP A 766 18.63 30.13 37.32
C ASP A 766 17.90 29.03 36.50
N ASP A 767 16.63 28.78 36.81
CA ASP A 767 15.84 27.76 36.12
C ASP A 767 14.85 28.41 35.15
N ILE A 768 14.55 27.67 34.06
CA ILE A 768 13.67 28.10 32.99
C ILE A 768 12.50 27.14 32.88
N VAL A 769 11.31 27.71 32.75
CA VAL A 769 10.09 26.99 32.42
C VAL A 769 9.61 27.41 31.03
N PHE A 770 9.58 26.47 30.09
CA PHE A 770 9.03 26.69 28.77
C PHE A 770 7.51 26.68 28.84
N LEU A 771 6.90 27.81 28.52
CA LEU A 771 5.43 27.93 28.54
C LEU A 771 4.79 27.31 27.31
N ARG A 772 5.57 26.88 26.30
CA ARG A 772 5.10 26.28 25.02
C ARG A 772 4.07 27.15 24.29
N LYS A 773 4.02 28.46 24.61
CA LYS A 773 3.12 29.43 23.98
C LYS A 773 3.90 30.29 23.00
N ILE A 774 3.40 30.43 21.78
CA ILE A 774 3.94 31.31 20.75
C ILE A 774 3.39 32.73 20.97
N VAL A 775 4.28 33.69 21.03
CA VAL A 775 3.97 35.11 21.21
C VAL A 775 4.66 35.96 20.15
N SER A 776 4.11 37.12 19.84
CA SER A 776 4.69 38.10 18.93
C SER A 776 5.99 38.66 19.50
N GLY A 777 7.00 38.86 18.67
CA GLY A 777 8.31 39.38 19.02
C GLY A 777 9.47 38.38 18.84
N GLY A 778 10.72 38.86 18.88
CA GLY A 778 11.91 38.03 18.81
C GLY A 778 12.36 37.59 20.22
N ALA A 779 13.07 36.45 20.31
CA ALA A 779 13.76 36.07 21.54
C ALA A 779 15.11 36.79 21.61
N ASP A 780 15.34 37.53 22.67
CA ASP A 780 16.57 38.33 22.86
C ASP A 780 17.76 37.51 23.34
N ARG A 781 17.56 36.25 23.77
CA ARG A 781 18.62 35.42 24.36
C ARG A 781 18.56 33.97 23.87
N SER A 782 19.69 33.34 23.80
CA SER A 782 19.86 31.90 23.59
C SER A 782 19.76 31.16 24.94
N TYR A 783 19.03 30.07 24.99
CA TYR A 783 18.79 29.26 26.20
C TYR A 783 19.46 27.88 26.14
N GLY A 784 20.47 27.71 25.27
CA GLY A 784 21.13 26.41 25.05
C GLY A 784 21.82 25.87 26.32
N ILE A 785 22.47 26.76 27.12
CA ILE A 785 23.16 26.37 28.36
C ILE A 785 22.18 25.89 29.42
N GLN A 786 21.02 26.54 29.53
CA GLN A 786 19.95 26.16 30.45
C GLN A 786 19.30 24.81 30.05
N VAL A 787 19.14 24.57 28.74
CA VAL A 787 18.67 23.26 28.24
C VAL A 787 19.71 22.17 28.57
N ALA A 788 20.99 22.44 28.43
CA ALA A 788 22.06 21.51 28.83
C ALA A 788 21.99 21.16 30.32
N LYS A 789 21.70 22.16 31.18
CA LYS A 789 21.50 21.97 32.61
C LYS A 789 20.30 21.04 32.87
N LEU A 790 19.15 21.29 32.20
CA LEU A 790 17.95 20.46 32.31
C LEU A 790 18.19 19.02 31.81
N ALA A 791 19.09 18.83 30.84
CA ALA A 791 19.48 17.52 30.33
C ALA A 791 20.45 16.76 31.26
N GLY A 792 20.90 17.38 32.37
CA GLY A 792 21.79 16.75 33.35
C GLY A 792 23.28 16.86 33.04
N VAL A 793 23.72 17.82 32.20
CA VAL A 793 25.13 18.10 32.01
C VAL A 793 25.73 18.60 33.33
N PRO A 794 26.92 18.09 33.75
CA PRO A 794 27.52 18.44 35.04
C PRO A 794 27.69 19.94 35.27
N ASP A 795 27.35 20.42 36.48
CA ASP A 795 27.37 21.85 36.85
C ASP A 795 28.67 22.58 36.51
N PRO A 796 29.90 21.98 36.71
CA PRO A 796 31.15 22.68 36.33
C PRO A 796 31.25 23.03 34.85
N VAL A 797 30.66 22.17 33.97
CA VAL A 797 30.60 22.41 32.51
C VAL A 797 29.65 23.54 32.20
N ILE A 798 28.48 23.56 32.87
CA ILE A 798 27.48 24.60 32.73
C ILE A 798 28.00 25.97 33.16
N GLU A 799 28.64 26.06 34.34
CA GLU A 799 29.24 27.30 34.83
C GLU A 799 30.33 27.83 33.89
N ARG A 800 31.22 26.94 33.42
CA ARG A 800 32.25 27.36 32.44
C ARG A 800 31.64 27.82 31.11
N ALA A 801 30.56 27.13 30.64
CA ALA A 801 29.87 27.50 29.42
C ALA A 801 29.21 28.90 29.52
N LYS A 802 28.65 29.27 30.68
CA LYS A 802 28.10 30.62 30.93
C LYS A 802 29.18 31.69 30.75
N VAL A 803 30.34 31.49 31.39
CA VAL A 803 31.48 32.46 31.30
C VAL A 803 31.97 32.62 29.87
N ILE A 804 32.13 31.50 29.14
CA ILE A 804 32.55 31.52 27.72
C ILE A 804 31.53 32.24 26.85
N CYS A 805 30.21 31.97 27.08
CA CYS A 805 29.13 32.62 26.35
C CYS A 805 29.15 34.12 26.49
N GLU A 806 29.29 34.65 27.71
CA GLU A 806 29.42 36.08 27.99
C GLU A 806 30.63 36.70 27.30
N GLU A 807 31.79 36.03 27.31
CA GLU A 807 32.98 36.47 26.61
C GLU A 807 32.76 36.56 25.09
N LEU A 808 32.13 35.56 24.48
CA LEU A 808 31.83 35.52 23.05
C LEU A 808 30.77 36.57 22.63
N GLU A 809 29.71 36.77 23.43
CA GLU A 809 28.69 37.80 23.18
C GLU A 809 29.30 39.21 23.19
N ARG A 810 30.17 39.52 24.13
CA ARG A 810 30.93 40.80 24.18
C ARG A 810 31.83 41.03 22.96
N ALA A 811 32.45 39.96 22.44
CA ALA A 811 33.33 40.03 21.27
C ALA A 811 32.55 40.16 19.93
N ASN A 812 31.36 39.53 19.81
CA ASN A 812 30.58 39.53 18.59
C ASN A 812 29.71 40.78 18.38
N MET A 813 29.19 41.40 19.45
CA MET A 813 28.35 42.62 19.35
C MET A 813 29.06 43.79 18.67
N SER A 814 30.41 43.87 18.75
CA SER A 814 31.15 44.97 18.13
C SER A 814 31.43 44.78 16.62
N ASN A 815 31.46 43.56 16.10
CA ASN A 815 31.93 43.28 14.73
C ASN A 815 30.85 42.92 13.71
N LEU A 816 29.78 42.30 14.10
CA LEU A 816 28.76 41.81 13.14
C LEU A 816 27.71 42.88 12.78
N ALA A 817 27.23 43.64 13.75
CA ALA A 817 26.25 44.72 13.53
C ALA A 817 26.81 45.86 12.67
N ALA A 818 28.13 46.08 12.73
CA ALA A 818 28.79 47.10 11.89
C ALA A 818 28.89 46.67 10.42
N LYS A 819 29.15 45.40 10.14
CA LYS A 819 29.30 44.86 8.77
C LYS A 819 28.00 44.71 8.01
N LEU A 820 26.89 44.38 8.67
CA LEU A 820 25.59 44.25 8.04
C LEU A 820 24.85 45.56 7.75
N ARG A 821 25.23 46.65 8.45
CA ARG A 821 24.75 48.03 8.21
C ARG A 821 25.26 48.66 6.91
N GLU A 822 26.30 48.12 6.31
CA GLU A 822 26.97 48.66 5.13
C GLU A 822 26.61 48.00 3.80
N ILE A 823 25.68 47.06 3.78
CA ILE A 823 25.23 46.44 2.51
C ILE A 823 24.19 47.36 1.86
N PRO A 824 24.52 48.04 0.72
CA PRO A 824 23.58 48.93 0.06
C PRO A 824 22.42 48.15 -0.55
N SER A 825 21.20 48.61 -0.26
CA SER A 825 19.98 48.13 -0.88
C SER A 825 19.84 48.58 -2.37
N GLN A 826 20.79 48.17 -3.24
CA GLN A 826 20.68 48.42 -4.68
C GLN A 826 21.22 47.27 -5.51
N HIS A 827 20.48 46.21 -5.62
CA HIS A 827 20.49 45.44 -6.84
C HIS A 827 19.15 45.65 -7.56
N LYS A 828 19.11 46.66 -8.47
CA LYS A 828 18.13 46.71 -9.52
C LYS A 828 18.30 45.46 -10.38
N ALA A 829 17.52 44.44 -10.07
CA ALA A 829 17.41 43.26 -10.92
C ALA A 829 16.81 43.70 -12.24
N LYS A 830 17.55 43.65 -13.33
CA LYS A 830 17.03 43.66 -14.67
C LYS A 830 16.10 42.42 -14.80
N THR A 831 14.84 42.72 -14.94
CA THR A 831 13.79 41.74 -15.26
C THR A 831 14.11 41.06 -16.59
N LYS A 832 14.67 39.86 -16.54
CA LYS A 832 14.57 38.87 -17.62
C LYS A 832 13.25 38.12 -17.44
N LYS A 833 12.54 37.95 -18.55
CA LYS A 833 11.31 37.14 -18.59
C LYS A 833 11.61 35.70 -18.22
N PRO A 834 10.62 34.91 -17.69
CA PRO A 834 10.83 33.52 -17.16
C PRO A 834 11.33 32.50 -18.20
N ASP A 835 11.31 32.85 -19.50
CA ASP A 835 11.65 31.92 -20.59
C ASP A 835 13.13 31.86 -20.98
N ASP A 836 14.01 32.65 -20.33
CA ASP A 836 15.46 32.68 -20.57
C ASP A 836 16.24 32.34 -19.30
N VAL A 837 15.90 31.26 -18.62
CA VAL A 837 16.78 30.66 -17.61
C VAL A 837 17.72 29.72 -18.34
N ASP A 838 18.88 30.22 -18.61
CA ASP A 838 20.01 29.48 -19.18
C ASP A 838 20.32 28.28 -18.27
N LEU A 839 20.05 27.06 -18.74
CA LEU A 839 20.34 25.80 -18.05
C LEU A 839 21.83 25.63 -17.69
N ALA A 840 22.69 26.48 -18.26
CA ALA A 840 24.14 26.51 -17.99
C ALA A 840 24.53 27.07 -16.61
N GLN A 841 23.58 27.63 -15.84
CA GLN A 841 23.89 28.19 -14.50
C GLN A 841 23.41 27.29 -13.33
N MET A 842 22.96 26.09 -13.61
CA MET A 842 22.38 25.19 -12.60
C MET A 842 23.32 24.08 -12.14
N SER A 843 24.57 24.09 -12.49
CA SER A 843 25.56 23.12 -11.99
C SER A 843 26.69 23.82 -11.24
N LEU A 844 26.50 23.95 -9.94
CA LEU A 844 27.61 24.37 -9.04
C LEU A 844 28.63 23.24 -8.85
N PHE A 845 28.36 22.06 -9.39
CA PHE A 845 29.24 20.89 -9.33
C PHE A 845 29.71 20.41 -10.72
N ASP A 846 29.22 21.00 -11.82
CA ASP A 846 29.67 20.69 -13.17
C ASP A 846 30.86 21.52 -13.67
N THR A 847 31.54 22.23 -12.79
CA THR A 847 32.75 22.98 -13.16
C THR A 847 33.99 22.43 -12.52
N VAL A 848 34.22 21.14 -12.63
CA VAL A 848 35.56 20.60 -12.57
C VAL A 848 35.89 19.89 -13.87
N LYS A 849 36.19 20.68 -14.92
CA LYS A 849 37.12 20.30 -15.99
C LYS A 849 36.86 19.02 -16.75
N ASP A 850 35.58 18.66 -17.02
CA ASP A 850 35.30 17.65 -18.02
C ASP A 850 35.34 18.22 -19.44
N ASP A 851 35.27 19.54 -19.60
CA ASP A 851 35.34 20.19 -20.92
C ASP A 851 36.61 19.84 -21.67
N ASP A 852 37.77 19.77 -21.00
CA ASP A 852 39.03 19.40 -21.64
C ASP A 852 39.01 17.96 -22.18
N ILE A 853 38.34 17.04 -21.48
CA ILE A 853 38.28 15.63 -21.90
C ILE A 853 37.22 15.47 -23.00
N ILE A 854 36.10 16.19 -22.91
CA ILE A 854 35.07 16.20 -23.93
C ILE A 854 35.57 16.85 -25.22
N GLU A 855 36.38 17.94 -25.14
CA GLU A 855 37.02 18.52 -26.30
C GLU A 855 38.07 17.58 -26.90
N GLU A 856 38.87 16.92 -26.06
CA GLU A 856 39.85 15.92 -26.53
C GLU A 856 39.16 14.73 -27.26
N ILE A 857 37.99 14.29 -26.78
CA ILE A 857 37.16 13.24 -27.41
C ILE A 857 36.57 13.74 -28.76
N ARG A 858 36.13 15.01 -28.81
CA ARG A 858 35.58 15.59 -30.05
C ARG A 858 36.59 15.80 -31.13
N GLU A 859 37.84 16.05 -30.78
CA GLU A 859 38.93 16.24 -31.73
C GLU A 859 39.54 14.93 -32.28
N ILE A 860 39.11 13.78 -31.75
CA ILE A 860 39.57 12.47 -32.23
C ILE A 860 38.98 12.17 -33.63
N ASP A 861 39.78 12.15 -34.62
CA ASP A 861 39.40 11.71 -36.00
C ASP A 861 39.50 10.19 -36.14
N LEU A 862 38.42 9.50 -35.78
CA LEU A 862 38.31 8.04 -35.83
C LEU A 862 38.46 7.47 -37.28
N THR A 863 38.28 8.29 -38.30
CA THR A 863 38.34 7.84 -39.70
C THR A 863 39.76 7.67 -40.22
N ASN A 864 40.74 8.33 -39.58
CA ASN A 864 42.16 8.31 -39.94
C ASN A 864 43.04 7.55 -38.94
N MET A 865 42.47 6.85 -37.97
CA MET A 865 43.18 6.09 -36.95
C MET A 865 43.05 4.56 -37.17
N THR A 866 44.10 3.85 -36.85
CA THR A 866 44.04 2.39 -36.79
C THR A 866 43.33 1.93 -35.50
N PRO A 867 42.72 0.73 -35.47
CA PRO A 867 42.05 0.22 -34.27
C PRO A 867 42.96 0.18 -33.02
N PHE A 868 44.26 -0.02 -33.22
CA PHE A 868 45.23 -0.05 -32.13
C PHE A 868 45.50 1.35 -31.56
N GLU A 869 45.61 2.37 -32.42
CA GLU A 869 45.75 3.77 -32.00
C GLU A 869 44.49 4.28 -31.29
N ALA A 870 43.32 3.91 -31.77
CA ALA A 870 42.06 4.25 -31.13
C ALA A 870 41.93 3.63 -29.72
N MET A 871 42.36 2.36 -29.54
CA MET A 871 42.39 1.71 -28.23
C MET A 871 43.40 2.35 -27.30
N ASN A 872 44.58 2.72 -27.75
CA ASN A 872 45.57 3.43 -26.94
C ASN A 872 45.07 4.82 -26.51
N LYS A 873 44.37 5.52 -27.39
CA LYS A 873 43.79 6.83 -27.09
C LYS A 873 42.69 6.76 -26.08
N LEU A 874 41.81 5.75 -26.19
CA LEU A 874 40.79 5.47 -25.19
C LEU A 874 41.38 5.11 -23.80
N TYR A 875 42.50 4.36 -23.81
CA TYR A 875 43.22 4.01 -22.57
C TYR A 875 43.87 5.22 -21.91
N GLU A 876 44.43 6.15 -22.69
CA GLU A 876 44.96 7.43 -22.19
C GLU A 876 43.84 8.29 -21.56
N ILE A 877 42.69 8.40 -22.22
CA ILE A 877 41.54 9.13 -21.73
C ILE A 877 41.03 8.49 -20.44
N GLN A 878 40.90 7.16 -20.40
CA GLN A 878 40.47 6.44 -19.18
C GLN A 878 41.47 6.66 -18.02
N ASN A 879 42.78 6.66 -18.26
CA ASN A 879 43.76 6.93 -17.22
C ASN A 879 43.74 8.40 -16.76
N LYS A 880 43.47 9.34 -17.67
CA LYS A 880 43.27 10.76 -17.26
C LYS A 880 42.03 10.90 -16.35
N ILE A 881 40.95 10.18 -16.62
CA ILE A 881 39.75 10.15 -15.78
C ILE A 881 40.08 9.52 -14.42
N LYS A 882 40.73 8.36 -14.39
CA LYS A 882 41.08 7.64 -13.14
C LYS A 882 42.06 8.39 -12.23
N ASN A 883 42.96 9.21 -12.76
CA ASN A 883 43.94 9.97 -12.01
C ASN A 883 43.44 11.36 -11.58
N ARG A 884 42.18 11.70 -11.83
CA ARG A 884 41.53 12.96 -11.40
C ARG A 884 40.74 12.82 -10.10
N TRP A 885 40.58 11.59 -9.60
CA TRP A 885 39.89 11.28 -8.34
C TRP A 885 40.86 10.74 -7.29
#